data_060b78a72d496a41eec74c2640834bea
#
_entry.id   060b78a72d496a41eec74c2640834bea
#
_cell.length_a   1.000
_cell.length_b   1.000
_cell.length_c   1.000
_cell.angle_alpha   90.00
_cell.angle_beta   90.00
_cell.angle_gamma   90.00
#
_symmetry.space_group_name_H-M   'P 1'
#
loop_
_entity.id
_entity.type
_entity.pdbx_description
1 polymer ?
#
loop_
_entity_poly.entity_id
_entity_poly.type
_entity_poly.pdbx_seq_one_letter_code
_entity_poly.pdbx_strand_id
1 'polypeptide(L)'
;MGGYILNKEGISRETERKLYRTGELELMTTHQLREICRRERIIQGILNPLDKEELVSVIMRCRGTRERLLIRKESEEGIRVLEQMFAGRRIVPVQDRTLHIPSKLIVYEGLSMGAEDRVRIPYRGELADTNALLVSGGKQVCGIFHLQAGAGEKGWLYVVREEGMPCREADLKEYDLYCFRQQDSDRIFALYYGTGGDMPERIQAYRIPLMDVEVRSPVELRMPLAIDFGSASTTAGVCLDSRYFEETRGVPFAEDFEKNAVQYTTFSGGSRLMPSVAGVVAIEHGEPRFVFGQEAAELSGASYVDEGFSVFYDMKRWISDPDREEEITDREGRRTFLPRREIIRAFILYIIRTTENRFKCRVRQIHVSCPVRQKFLFQKLFHRILPEYMPQDGEMLDEGVAVLYSTISGMLGSGKLEEDTEYQALVIDCGGGTTDLCACRFRYRDDRVAYHIRIGTAYENGDTDFGGDNLTYRIMQYIKIRMAEKLGFRMPVSAEEILQGLDVDTFRYVDASGTSELYRGFEAAYETAEQYLPTRFKEYEARSRSDYFKVKNNFYHLFSLAEEVKKRFYERAGILRVGISSGVHGDSDISWVQADKWKLSVQENGVFRVAKEFPEIIVNLYEAGLVIKGDIYGIIRKLMEPLYKEDRIRDFSFLRLTGQSCRIDLFREALKEFIPGRMIQFRHGGRGTAGNTDLKMGCVDGALKYIRDKRLGYAQVELYSDEPLLPYTVSAHTHNGREVELVNGFLRGEETRYVSRNLEDLTLYLYLKDTEGRERYRFCLDCDPKRFREVTYEGIREAHGTHIAQKETDSIADGEIRFFAWKRCADWGFVVVPVYRKYGRLYLGDGQFYPFEHEGWTQNLYDGTK
;
A
#
# COMPACT_ATOMS: atom_id res chain seq x y z
N MET A 1 -36.11 -11.44 -31.42
CA MET A 1 -36.13 -10.53 -30.27
C MET A 1 -36.98 -11.14 -29.16
N GLY A 2 -36.40 -11.74 -28.17
CA GLY A 2 -37.12 -12.26 -27.00
C GLY A 2 -37.47 -11.09 -26.07
N GLY A 3 -38.71 -10.65 -26.09
CA GLY A 3 -39.20 -9.64 -25.18
C GLY A 3 -39.09 -10.09 -23.70
N TYR A 4 -38.58 -9.27 -22.84
CA TYR A 4 -38.62 -9.46 -21.38
C TYR A 4 -39.75 -8.63 -20.77
N ILE A 5 -40.30 -9.12 -19.65
CA ILE A 5 -41.39 -8.44 -18.93
C ILE A 5 -40.85 -7.83 -17.64
N LEU A 6 -40.97 -6.51 -17.50
CA LEU A 6 -40.64 -5.81 -16.26
C LEU A 6 -41.68 -6.12 -15.16
N ASN A 7 -41.19 -6.42 -13.96
CA ASN A 7 -42.05 -6.61 -12.80
C ASN A 7 -42.42 -5.27 -12.17
N LYS A 8 -43.46 -4.63 -12.66
CA LYS A 8 -43.90 -3.30 -12.21
C LYS A 8 -44.24 -3.27 -10.71
N GLU A 9 -44.78 -4.32 -10.14
CA GLU A 9 -45.09 -4.41 -8.70
C GLU A 9 -43.82 -4.52 -7.85
N GLY A 10 -42.82 -5.27 -8.29
CA GLY A 10 -41.54 -5.37 -7.63
C GLY A 10 -40.74 -4.08 -7.64
N ILE A 11 -40.89 -3.27 -8.71
CA ILE A 11 -40.19 -2.01 -8.89
C ILE A 11 -40.81 -0.89 -8.02
N SER A 12 -42.13 -0.91 -7.82
CA SER A 12 -42.85 0.15 -7.10
C SER A 12 -42.89 -0.02 -5.57
N ARG A 13 -42.50 -1.18 -5.01
CA ARG A 13 -42.42 -1.37 -3.54
C ARG A 13 -41.16 -0.71 -2.98
N GLU A 14 -41.36 0.49 -2.46
CA GLU A 14 -40.31 1.30 -1.83
C GLU A 14 -39.99 0.83 -0.42
N THR A 15 -38.77 0.44 -0.22
CA THR A 15 -37.98 0.61 1.00
C THR A 15 -36.56 0.92 0.55
N GLU A 16 -35.69 1.55 1.33
CA GLU A 16 -34.34 2.00 1.02
C GLU A 16 -33.55 0.99 0.16
N ARG A 17 -33.70 1.09 -1.16
CA ARG A 17 -33.08 0.15 -2.09
C ARG A 17 -31.78 0.73 -2.63
N LYS A 18 -30.77 -0.13 -2.75
CA LYS A 18 -29.50 0.25 -3.37
C LYS A 18 -29.75 0.74 -4.79
N LEU A 19 -29.23 1.93 -5.12
CA LEU A 19 -29.13 2.43 -6.48
C LEU A 19 -27.74 2.09 -7.03
N TYR A 20 -27.69 1.72 -8.30
CA TYR A 20 -26.48 1.27 -8.97
C TYR A 20 -25.96 2.33 -9.94
N ARG A 21 -24.65 2.46 -10.06
CA ARG A 21 -23.99 3.30 -11.07
C ARG A 21 -23.64 2.44 -12.30
N THR A 22 -23.65 3.03 -13.49
CA THR A 22 -23.30 2.31 -14.73
C THR A 22 -21.94 1.65 -14.63
N GLY A 23 -20.89 2.40 -14.18
CA GLY A 23 -19.56 1.85 -14.00
C GLY A 23 -19.48 0.72 -12.96
N GLU A 24 -20.33 0.72 -11.92
CA GLU A 24 -20.43 -0.39 -10.97
C GLU A 24 -21.03 -1.64 -11.63
N LEU A 25 -22.07 -1.48 -12.47
CA LEU A 25 -22.72 -2.59 -13.17
C LEU A 25 -21.85 -3.16 -14.30
N GLU A 26 -21.13 -2.30 -15.01
CA GLU A 26 -20.19 -2.72 -16.05
C GLU A 26 -19.05 -3.59 -15.52
N LEU A 27 -18.71 -3.41 -14.24
CA LEU A 27 -17.73 -4.24 -13.54
C LEU A 27 -18.25 -5.63 -13.19
N MET A 28 -19.57 -5.81 -13.19
CA MET A 28 -20.21 -7.04 -12.76
C MET A 28 -20.28 -8.06 -13.90
N THR A 29 -20.22 -9.33 -13.55
CA THR A 29 -20.48 -10.40 -14.52
C THR A 29 -21.96 -10.44 -14.91
N THR A 30 -22.26 -11.02 -16.06
CA THR A 30 -23.63 -11.30 -16.51
C THR A 30 -24.43 -12.08 -15.45
N HIS A 31 -23.74 -12.94 -14.70
CA HIS A 31 -24.36 -13.70 -13.62
C HIS A 31 -24.77 -12.80 -12.45
N GLN A 32 -23.87 -11.91 -12.00
CA GLN A 32 -24.16 -10.95 -10.92
C GLN A 32 -25.29 -9.99 -11.30
N LEU A 33 -25.31 -9.54 -12.55
CA LEU A 33 -26.38 -8.71 -13.07
C LEU A 33 -27.74 -9.47 -13.08
N ARG A 34 -27.74 -10.74 -13.45
CA ARG A 34 -28.93 -11.60 -13.37
C ARG A 34 -29.39 -11.79 -11.91
N GLU A 35 -28.47 -11.94 -10.98
CA GLU A 35 -28.78 -12.01 -9.54
C GLU A 35 -29.40 -10.73 -9.01
N ILE A 36 -28.89 -9.55 -9.44
CA ILE A 36 -29.52 -8.26 -9.13
C ILE A 36 -30.95 -8.26 -9.65
N CYS A 37 -31.17 -8.59 -10.93
CA CYS A 37 -32.50 -8.64 -11.52
C CYS A 37 -33.47 -9.57 -10.76
N ARG A 38 -32.99 -10.71 -10.26
CA ARG A 38 -33.77 -11.65 -9.47
C ARG A 38 -34.04 -11.13 -8.06
N ARG A 39 -32.99 -10.69 -7.36
CA ARG A 39 -33.08 -10.20 -5.98
C ARG A 39 -33.98 -8.98 -5.89
N GLU A 40 -33.78 -8.02 -6.80
CA GLU A 40 -34.59 -6.81 -6.86
C GLU A 40 -35.94 -7.01 -7.55
N ARG A 41 -36.22 -8.23 -8.03
CA ARG A 41 -37.44 -8.59 -8.76
C ARG A 41 -37.75 -7.63 -9.93
N ILE A 42 -36.72 -7.24 -10.67
CA ILE A 42 -36.82 -6.29 -11.78
C ILE A 42 -37.48 -6.96 -13.01
N ILE A 43 -37.12 -8.21 -13.27
CA ILE A 43 -37.59 -8.98 -14.43
C ILE A 43 -38.36 -10.19 -13.94
N GLN A 44 -39.53 -10.43 -14.59
CA GLN A 44 -40.30 -11.69 -14.46
C GLN A 44 -39.93 -12.61 -15.63
N GLY A 45 -39.52 -13.83 -15.31
CA GLY A 45 -39.27 -14.86 -16.30
C GLY A 45 -37.79 -15.26 -16.45
N ILE A 46 -37.43 -15.79 -17.61
CA ILE A 46 -36.10 -16.34 -17.87
C ILE A 46 -35.14 -15.21 -18.26
N LEU A 47 -34.05 -15.07 -17.50
CA LEU A 47 -33.01 -14.05 -17.70
C LEU A 47 -31.89 -14.49 -18.66
N ASN A 48 -31.85 -15.75 -19.03
CA ASN A 48 -30.74 -16.33 -19.80
C ASN A 48 -30.51 -15.75 -21.22
N PRO A 49 -31.52 -15.28 -21.93
CA PRO A 49 -31.29 -14.71 -23.26
C PRO A 49 -30.75 -13.29 -23.26
N LEU A 50 -30.77 -12.59 -22.10
CA LEU A 50 -30.26 -11.22 -22.03
C LEU A 50 -28.74 -11.22 -21.92
N ASP A 51 -28.09 -10.43 -22.76
CA ASP A 51 -26.66 -10.17 -22.68
C ASP A 51 -26.29 -9.18 -21.57
N LYS A 52 -25.02 -8.88 -21.42
CA LYS A 52 -24.52 -8.00 -20.36
C LYS A 52 -25.04 -6.57 -20.51
N GLU A 53 -25.01 -6.04 -21.72
CA GLU A 53 -25.42 -4.66 -22.01
C GLU A 53 -26.93 -4.47 -21.78
N GLU A 54 -27.73 -5.43 -22.18
CA GLU A 54 -29.17 -5.45 -21.94
C GLU A 54 -29.49 -5.50 -20.44
N LEU A 55 -28.78 -6.33 -19.68
CA LEU A 55 -28.95 -6.43 -18.22
C LEU A 55 -28.56 -5.13 -17.52
N VAL A 56 -27.44 -4.52 -17.90
CA VAL A 56 -27.02 -3.20 -17.37
C VAL A 56 -28.08 -2.16 -17.70
N SER A 57 -28.53 -2.09 -18.95
CA SER A 57 -29.57 -1.14 -19.39
C SER A 57 -30.87 -1.28 -18.58
N VAL A 58 -31.30 -2.51 -18.31
CA VAL A 58 -32.53 -2.78 -17.55
C VAL A 58 -32.36 -2.41 -16.08
N ILE A 59 -31.25 -2.76 -15.46
CA ILE A 59 -30.96 -2.41 -14.07
C ILE A 59 -30.85 -0.90 -13.94
N MET A 60 -30.14 -0.23 -14.82
CA MET A 60 -30.03 1.24 -14.82
C MET A 60 -31.38 1.93 -14.97
N ARG A 61 -32.25 1.41 -15.80
CA ARG A 61 -33.61 1.96 -15.99
C ARG A 61 -34.45 1.87 -14.71
N CYS A 62 -34.31 0.80 -13.95
CA CYS A 62 -35.18 0.49 -12.79
C CYS A 62 -34.55 0.87 -11.45
N ARG A 63 -33.23 0.84 -11.34
CA ARG A 63 -32.44 1.02 -10.12
C ARG A 63 -31.14 1.81 -10.33
N GLY A 64 -30.95 2.39 -11.51
CA GLY A 64 -29.74 3.18 -11.79
C GLY A 64 -29.81 4.56 -11.15
N THR A 65 -28.68 4.96 -10.55
CA THR A 65 -28.39 6.38 -10.43
C THR A 65 -28.12 6.86 -11.86
N ARG A 66 -28.79 7.91 -12.30
CA ARG A 66 -28.37 8.56 -13.53
C ARG A 66 -26.95 9.06 -13.32
N GLU A 67 -25.98 8.51 -14.06
CA GLU A 67 -24.67 9.14 -14.16
C GLU A 67 -24.87 10.54 -14.70
N ARG A 68 -24.39 11.50 -13.95
CA ARG A 68 -24.46 12.87 -14.37
C ARG A 68 -23.39 13.11 -15.40
N LEU A 69 -23.79 13.77 -16.48
CA LEU A 69 -22.88 14.16 -17.53
C LEU A 69 -22.10 15.40 -17.08
N LEU A 70 -20.92 15.16 -16.48
CA LEU A 70 -20.03 16.20 -15.97
C LEU A 70 -18.91 16.49 -16.96
N ILE A 71 -18.64 17.78 -17.20
CA ILE A 71 -17.57 18.24 -18.09
C ILE A 71 -16.22 18.09 -17.37
N ARG A 72 -15.39 17.15 -17.79
CA ARG A 72 -14.12 16.78 -17.12
C ARG A 72 -12.87 16.97 -17.98
N LYS A 73 -13.05 17.34 -19.25
CA LYS A 73 -11.92 17.60 -20.18
C LYS A 73 -12.15 18.94 -20.86
N GLU A 74 -11.07 19.70 -20.99
CA GLU A 74 -11.10 20.98 -21.69
C GLU A 74 -11.39 20.80 -23.19
N SER A 75 -12.23 21.67 -23.75
CA SER A 75 -12.53 21.80 -25.17
C SER A 75 -12.67 23.28 -25.52
N GLU A 76 -11.74 23.80 -26.30
CA GLU A 76 -11.82 25.19 -26.75
C GLU A 76 -13.08 25.46 -27.59
N GLU A 77 -13.50 24.48 -28.40
CA GLU A 77 -14.73 24.59 -29.18
C GLU A 77 -15.96 24.57 -28.27
N GLY A 78 -15.95 23.71 -27.26
CA GLY A 78 -16.99 23.66 -26.23
C GLY A 78 -17.14 25.00 -25.49
N ILE A 79 -16.04 25.62 -25.09
CA ILE A 79 -16.04 26.94 -24.45
C ILE A 79 -16.67 27.99 -25.41
N ARG A 80 -16.27 28.03 -26.69
CA ARG A 80 -16.82 28.95 -27.69
C ARG A 80 -18.34 28.77 -27.87
N VAL A 81 -18.83 27.54 -27.93
CA VAL A 81 -20.27 27.25 -28.03
C VAL A 81 -21.00 27.78 -26.79
N LEU A 82 -20.49 27.60 -25.59
CA LEU A 82 -21.11 28.13 -24.37
C LEU A 82 -21.10 29.66 -24.37
N GLU A 83 -20.03 30.33 -24.77
CA GLU A 83 -19.93 31.79 -24.88
C GLU A 83 -20.95 32.36 -25.91
N GLN A 84 -21.15 31.65 -27.03
CA GLN A 84 -22.19 32.00 -28.01
C GLN A 84 -23.59 31.92 -27.42
N MET A 85 -23.87 30.94 -26.55
CA MET A 85 -25.15 30.83 -25.85
C MET A 85 -25.40 32.01 -24.89
N PHE A 86 -24.37 32.44 -24.16
CA PHE A 86 -24.44 33.63 -23.31
C PHE A 86 -24.62 34.91 -24.17
N ALA A 87 -23.84 35.07 -25.22
CA ALA A 87 -23.94 36.21 -26.14
C ALA A 87 -25.34 36.29 -26.84
N GLY A 88 -25.89 35.14 -27.22
CA GLY A 88 -27.22 35.00 -27.83
C GLY A 88 -28.37 35.08 -26.82
N ARG A 89 -28.12 35.32 -25.54
CA ARG A 89 -29.10 35.37 -24.46
C ARG A 89 -29.98 34.12 -24.37
N ARG A 90 -29.43 32.98 -24.72
CA ARG A 90 -30.11 31.66 -24.63
C ARG A 90 -30.08 31.09 -23.22
N ILE A 91 -29.10 31.47 -22.41
CA ILE A 91 -29.08 31.18 -20.99
C ILE A 91 -29.84 32.29 -20.24
N VAL A 92 -30.93 31.88 -19.62
CA VAL A 92 -31.82 32.79 -18.91
C VAL A 92 -31.53 32.74 -17.42
N PRO A 93 -31.04 33.82 -16.80
CA PRO A 93 -30.72 33.83 -15.38
C PRO A 93 -31.98 33.80 -14.52
N VAL A 94 -31.97 32.91 -13.54
CA VAL A 94 -32.94 32.87 -12.44
C VAL A 94 -32.24 33.34 -11.19
N GLN A 95 -32.79 34.39 -10.57
CA GLN A 95 -32.25 34.87 -9.29
C GLN A 95 -32.93 34.16 -8.12
N ASP A 96 -32.14 33.63 -7.21
CA ASP A 96 -32.60 33.07 -5.96
C ASP A 96 -31.71 33.58 -4.83
N ARG A 97 -32.28 34.40 -3.95
CA ARG A 97 -31.55 35.02 -2.84
C ARG A 97 -31.08 34.04 -1.77
N THR A 98 -31.59 32.84 -1.78
CA THR A 98 -31.15 31.79 -0.86
C THR A 98 -29.85 31.11 -1.32
N LEU A 99 -29.54 31.20 -2.61
CA LEU A 99 -28.29 30.70 -3.17
C LEU A 99 -27.23 31.79 -3.11
N HIS A 100 -26.24 31.57 -2.28
CA HIS A 100 -25.10 32.46 -2.11
C HIS A 100 -23.82 31.63 -1.91
N ILE A 101 -22.69 32.22 -2.25
CA ILE A 101 -21.38 31.67 -2.12
C ILE A 101 -20.51 32.72 -1.40
N PRO A 102 -19.34 32.37 -0.81
CA PRO A 102 -18.39 33.35 -0.33
C PRO A 102 -18.12 34.44 -1.35
N SER A 103 -17.95 35.66 -0.89
CA SER A 103 -17.80 36.85 -1.76
C SER A 103 -16.59 36.76 -2.71
N LYS A 104 -15.63 35.91 -2.40
CA LYS A 104 -14.43 35.66 -3.19
C LYS A 104 -14.24 34.17 -3.42
N LEU A 105 -13.98 33.79 -4.67
CA LEU A 105 -13.56 32.45 -5.06
C LEU A 105 -12.08 32.42 -5.30
N ILE A 106 -11.34 31.61 -4.55
CA ILE A 106 -9.89 31.40 -4.74
C ILE A 106 -9.68 30.02 -5.34
N VAL A 107 -9.01 29.95 -6.46
CA VAL A 107 -8.71 28.73 -7.20
C VAL A 107 -7.20 28.62 -7.38
N TYR A 108 -6.67 27.42 -7.25
CA TYR A 108 -5.24 27.17 -7.47
C TYR A 108 -5.01 26.55 -8.86
N GLU A 109 -4.06 27.12 -9.60
CA GLU A 109 -3.74 26.70 -10.96
C GLU A 109 -3.21 25.25 -10.98
N GLY A 110 -3.76 24.45 -11.90
CA GLY A 110 -3.35 23.05 -12.08
C GLY A 110 -3.63 22.13 -10.89
N LEU A 111 -4.50 22.55 -9.94
CA LEU A 111 -4.94 21.73 -8.82
C LEU A 111 -6.45 21.55 -8.83
N SER A 112 -6.93 20.44 -8.30
CA SER A 112 -8.36 20.19 -8.08
C SER A 112 -8.89 21.06 -6.95
N MET A 113 -10.21 21.23 -6.92
CA MET A 113 -10.95 21.87 -5.83
C MET A 113 -12.00 20.88 -5.36
N GLY A 114 -12.01 20.59 -4.06
CA GLY A 114 -12.89 19.60 -3.43
C GLY A 114 -13.77 20.18 -2.32
N ALA A 115 -14.46 19.31 -1.60
CA ALA A 115 -15.31 19.72 -0.48
C ALA A 115 -14.50 20.36 0.67
N GLU A 116 -13.25 19.99 0.82
CA GLU A 116 -12.31 20.54 1.80
C GLU A 116 -12.02 22.04 1.60
N ASP A 117 -12.18 22.55 0.38
CA ASP A 117 -12.01 23.99 0.09
C ASP A 117 -13.15 24.83 0.64
N ARG A 118 -14.22 24.20 1.13
CA ARG A 118 -15.39 24.82 1.80
C ARG A 118 -16.14 25.87 0.99
N VAL A 119 -15.97 25.87 -0.33
CA VAL A 119 -16.80 26.68 -1.23
C VAL A 119 -18.09 25.91 -1.47
N ARG A 120 -19.19 26.42 -0.92
CA ARG A 120 -20.47 25.68 -0.87
C ARG A 120 -21.68 26.59 -1.01
N ILE A 121 -22.77 26.01 -1.50
CA ILE A 121 -24.09 26.63 -1.61
C ILE A 121 -25.09 25.78 -0.83
N PRO A 122 -26.24 26.35 -0.40
CA PRO A 122 -27.31 25.58 0.23
C PRO A 122 -27.78 24.42 -0.64
N TYR A 123 -28.02 23.27 -0.01
CA TYR A 123 -28.40 22.04 -0.71
C TYR A 123 -29.74 22.22 -1.47
N ARG A 124 -29.70 21.83 -2.74
CA ARG A 124 -30.87 21.64 -3.60
C ARG A 124 -30.65 20.36 -4.42
N GLY A 125 -31.55 19.38 -4.29
CA GLY A 125 -31.43 18.10 -4.96
C GLY A 125 -31.40 18.24 -6.48
N GLU A 126 -32.03 19.24 -7.05
CA GLU A 126 -32.04 19.51 -8.52
C GLU A 126 -30.71 20.05 -9.05
N LEU A 127 -29.83 20.54 -8.17
CA LEU A 127 -28.48 21.03 -8.51
C LEU A 127 -27.37 20.04 -8.14
N ALA A 128 -27.71 18.93 -7.47
CA ALA A 128 -26.70 17.93 -7.09
C ALA A 128 -26.15 17.21 -8.31
N ASP A 129 -24.83 17.04 -8.34
CA ASP A 129 -24.07 16.39 -9.42
C ASP A 129 -24.33 17.03 -10.80
N THR A 130 -24.21 18.36 -10.87
CA THR A 130 -24.42 19.13 -12.10
C THR A 130 -23.22 20.02 -12.41
N ASN A 131 -23.12 20.47 -13.67
CA ASN A 131 -22.13 21.43 -14.10
C ASN A 131 -22.52 22.84 -13.64
N ALA A 132 -21.52 23.65 -13.30
CA ALA A 132 -21.68 25.09 -13.04
C ALA A 132 -20.63 25.87 -13.83
N LEU A 133 -21.01 27.02 -14.39
CA LEU A 133 -20.15 27.84 -15.23
C LEU A 133 -19.84 29.16 -14.55
N LEU A 134 -18.55 29.48 -14.42
CA LEU A 134 -18.11 30.80 -14.00
C LEU A 134 -18.03 31.72 -15.24
N VAL A 135 -18.76 32.84 -15.22
CA VAL A 135 -18.87 33.73 -16.38
C VAL A 135 -18.62 35.18 -15.96
N SER A 136 -17.81 35.88 -16.71
CA SER A 136 -17.53 37.29 -16.50
C SER A 136 -18.22 38.19 -17.54
N GLY A 137 -18.73 39.35 -17.09
CA GLY A 137 -19.40 40.32 -17.95
C GLY A 137 -20.61 39.73 -18.70
N GLY A 138 -21.17 38.62 -18.20
CA GLY A 138 -22.30 37.91 -18.78
C GLY A 138 -22.02 37.17 -20.10
N LYS A 139 -20.76 37.03 -20.55
CA LYS A 139 -20.44 36.44 -21.85
C LYS A 139 -19.23 35.52 -21.87
N GLN A 140 -18.19 35.87 -21.14
CA GLN A 140 -16.93 35.10 -21.16
C GLN A 140 -16.97 33.97 -20.14
N VAL A 141 -16.75 32.73 -20.56
CA VAL A 141 -16.63 31.57 -19.69
C VAL A 141 -15.24 31.51 -19.10
N CYS A 142 -15.13 31.79 -17.79
CA CYS A 142 -13.88 31.87 -17.06
C CYS A 142 -13.50 30.55 -16.39
N GLY A 143 -14.47 29.67 -16.14
CA GLY A 143 -14.19 28.37 -15.52
C GLY A 143 -15.41 27.44 -15.51
N ILE A 144 -15.12 26.16 -15.36
CA ILE A 144 -16.12 25.10 -15.29
C ILE A 144 -15.94 24.38 -13.97
N PHE A 145 -17.02 24.22 -13.23
CA PHE A 145 -17.12 23.61 -11.91
C PHE A 145 -18.24 22.58 -11.89
N HIS A 146 -18.27 21.77 -10.84
CA HIS A 146 -19.38 20.86 -10.54
C HIS A 146 -19.95 21.17 -9.16
N LEU A 147 -21.20 20.81 -8.96
CA LEU A 147 -21.88 20.90 -7.67
C LEU A 147 -22.03 19.49 -7.10
N GLN A 148 -21.30 19.17 -6.05
CA GLN A 148 -21.28 17.85 -5.44
C GLN A 148 -21.89 17.87 -4.04
N ALA A 149 -22.76 16.88 -3.73
CA ALA A 149 -23.25 16.70 -2.38
C ALA A 149 -22.16 16.18 -1.45
N GLY A 150 -21.98 16.78 -0.28
CA GLY A 150 -20.97 16.34 0.69
C GLY A 150 -21.33 15.02 1.35
N ALA A 151 -20.39 14.09 1.40
CA ALA A 151 -20.54 12.87 2.15
C ALA A 151 -20.42 13.17 3.66
N GLY A 152 -21.54 13.35 4.34
CA GLY A 152 -21.58 13.53 5.80
C GLY A 152 -22.16 14.86 6.29
N GLU A 153 -22.11 15.94 5.52
CA GLU A 153 -22.78 17.20 5.85
C GLU A 153 -24.10 17.34 5.05
N LYS A 154 -25.21 17.04 5.69
CA LYS A 154 -26.52 17.27 5.11
C LYS A 154 -26.79 18.78 5.05
N GLY A 155 -27.21 19.30 3.91
CA GLY A 155 -27.63 20.70 3.75
C GLY A 155 -26.75 21.57 2.86
N TRP A 156 -25.64 21.02 2.28
CA TRP A 156 -24.74 21.78 1.42
C TRP A 156 -24.40 21.05 0.14
N LEU A 157 -24.20 21.82 -0.95
CA LEU A 157 -23.54 21.41 -2.18
C LEU A 157 -22.20 22.13 -2.26
N TYR A 158 -21.14 21.40 -2.50
CA TYR A 158 -19.80 21.93 -2.66
C TYR A 158 -19.52 22.24 -4.13
N VAL A 159 -18.91 23.38 -4.37
CA VAL A 159 -18.38 23.76 -5.69
C VAL A 159 -17.02 23.09 -5.82
N VAL A 160 -16.94 22.14 -6.74
CA VAL A 160 -15.70 21.34 -6.98
C VAL A 160 -15.21 21.56 -8.40
N ARG A 161 -13.91 21.36 -8.62
CA ARG A 161 -13.27 21.48 -9.91
C ARG A 161 -12.25 20.37 -10.11
N GLU A 162 -12.28 19.74 -11.26
CA GLU A 162 -11.28 18.72 -11.65
C GLU A 162 -9.93 19.38 -11.95
N GLU A 163 -8.87 18.63 -11.69
CA GLU A 163 -7.51 19.00 -12.09
C GLU A 163 -7.44 19.20 -13.61
N GLY A 164 -6.78 20.25 -14.08
CA GLY A 164 -6.64 20.54 -15.52
C GLY A 164 -7.84 21.23 -16.16
N MET A 165 -8.98 21.40 -15.46
CA MET A 165 -10.07 22.22 -15.98
C MET A 165 -9.69 23.71 -15.94
N PRO A 166 -10.00 24.49 -17.00
CA PRO A 166 -9.63 25.89 -17.07
C PRO A 166 -10.33 26.71 -15.98
N CYS A 167 -9.57 27.59 -15.33
CA CYS A 167 -10.12 28.69 -14.57
C CYS A 167 -9.17 29.88 -14.73
N ARG A 168 -9.70 31.01 -15.22
CA ARG A 168 -8.94 32.22 -15.54
C ARG A 168 -9.66 33.47 -15.03
N GLU A 169 -8.86 34.46 -14.68
CA GLU A 169 -9.37 35.79 -14.40
C GLU A 169 -9.77 36.50 -15.70
N ALA A 170 -10.79 37.33 -15.65
CA ALA A 170 -11.25 38.12 -16.76
C ALA A 170 -10.86 39.59 -16.57
N ASP A 171 -10.76 40.35 -17.66
CA ASP A 171 -10.47 41.78 -17.65
C ASP A 171 -11.55 42.55 -16.88
N LEU A 172 -12.81 42.18 -17.07
CA LEU A 172 -13.96 42.71 -16.29
C LEU A 172 -14.15 41.83 -15.04
N LYS A 173 -13.79 42.34 -13.88
CA LYS A 173 -13.89 41.64 -12.58
C LYS A 173 -15.33 41.62 -12.03
N GLU A 174 -16.30 41.30 -12.86
CA GLU A 174 -17.70 41.05 -12.51
C GLU A 174 -18.02 39.60 -12.85
N TYR A 175 -18.09 38.75 -11.84
CA TYR A 175 -18.26 37.32 -12.02
C TYR A 175 -19.62 36.85 -11.51
N ASP A 176 -20.17 35.89 -12.24
CA ASP A 176 -21.39 35.15 -11.86
C ASP A 176 -21.13 33.65 -12.00
N LEU A 177 -21.57 32.88 -11.01
CA LEU A 177 -21.63 31.43 -11.11
C LEU A 177 -23.04 31.01 -11.59
N TYR A 178 -23.11 30.38 -12.74
CA TYR A 178 -24.37 29.86 -13.29
C TYR A 178 -24.47 28.36 -12.97
N CYS A 179 -25.51 28.01 -12.17
CA CYS A 179 -25.78 26.65 -11.73
C CYS A 179 -27.00 26.10 -12.46
N PHE A 180 -26.86 24.91 -13.06
CA PHE A 180 -27.88 24.31 -13.89
C PHE A 180 -28.64 23.21 -13.15
N ARG A 181 -29.96 23.11 -13.41
CA ARG A 181 -30.71 21.91 -13.01
C ARG A 181 -30.21 20.70 -13.81
N GLN A 182 -30.44 19.51 -13.26
CA GLN A 182 -29.90 18.27 -13.82
C GLN A 182 -30.13 18.11 -15.32
N GLN A 183 -31.35 18.35 -15.79
CA GLN A 183 -31.69 18.23 -17.24
C GLN A 183 -30.95 19.25 -18.10
N ASP A 184 -30.83 20.46 -17.59
CA ASP A 184 -30.16 21.55 -18.32
C ASP A 184 -28.64 21.37 -18.25
N SER A 185 -28.08 20.83 -17.16
CA SER A 185 -26.69 20.45 -17.06
C SER A 185 -26.30 19.36 -18.09
N ASP A 186 -27.17 18.36 -18.28
CA ASP A 186 -26.95 17.33 -19.31
C ASP A 186 -26.95 17.92 -20.74
N ARG A 187 -27.80 18.92 -20.98
CA ARG A 187 -27.80 19.66 -22.26
C ARG A 187 -26.52 20.49 -22.44
N ILE A 188 -26.06 21.17 -21.40
CA ILE A 188 -24.79 21.91 -21.42
C ILE A 188 -23.63 20.98 -21.74
N PHE A 189 -23.58 19.79 -21.14
CA PHE A 189 -22.58 18.77 -21.45
C PHE A 189 -22.61 18.35 -22.92
N ALA A 190 -23.80 18.03 -23.44
CA ALA A 190 -23.98 17.59 -24.83
C ALA A 190 -23.55 18.68 -25.83
N LEU A 191 -23.86 19.96 -25.53
CA LEU A 191 -23.43 21.09 -26.36
C LEU A 191 -21.92 21.29 -26.30
N TYR A 192 -21.34 21.18 -25.11
CA TYR A 192 -19.90 21.35 -24.92
C TYR A 192 -19.05 20.34 -25.69
N TYR A 193 -19.49 19.10 -25.77
CA TYR A 193 -18.79 18.02 -26.50
C TYR A 193 -19.34 17.78 -27.92
N GLY A 194 -20.30 18.58 -28.38
CA GLY A 194 -20.87 18.42 -29.72
C GLY A 194 -21.67 17.12 -29.93
N THR A 195 -22.08 16.45 -28.84
CA THR A 195 -22.88 15.22 -28.91
C THR A 195 -24.39 15.47 -28.88
N GLY A 196 -24.81 16.74 -28.76
CA GLY A 196 -26.20 17.16 -28.71
C GLY A 196 -26.77 17.50 -30.08
N GLY A 197 -28.10 17.44 -30.20
CA GLY A 197 -28.85 17.93 -31.37
C GLY A 197 -28.86 19.46 -31.48
N ASP A 198 -29.90 20.01 -32.08
CA ASP A 198 -30.06 21.46 -32.29
C ASP A 198 -29.90 22.27 -31.01
N MET A 199 -29.29 23.43 -31.14
CA MET A 199 -29.04 24.35 -30.03
C MET A 199 -30.39 24.84 -29.42
N PRO A 200 -30.65 24.62 -28.13
CA PRO A 200 -31.90 24.92 -27.50
C PRO A 200 -32.18 26.41 -27.54
N GLU A 201 -33.46 26.80 -27.67
CA GLU A 201 -33.84 28.21 -27.69
C GLU A 201 -33.57 28.90 -26.35
N ARG A 202 -33.81 28.21 -25.25
CA ARG A 202 -33.61 28.75 -23.88
C ARG A 202 -33.23 27.66 -22.91
N ILE A 203 -32.27 28.00 -22.02
CA ILE A 203 -31.85 27.17 -20.86
C ILE A 203 -31.94 28.07 -19.62
N GLN A 204 -32.58 27.59 -18.54
CA GLN A 204 -32.62 28.32 -17.27
C GLN A 204 -31.41 27.95 -16.40
N ALA A 205 -30.78 28.94 -15.77
CA ALA A 205 -29.71 28.75 -14.83
C ALA A 205 -29.86 29.69 -13.63
N TYR A 206 -29.59 29.17 -12.44
CA TYR A 206 -29.50 30.01 -11.25
C TYR A 206 -28.20 30.83 -11.31
N ARG A 207 -28.35 32.15 -11.17
CA ARG A 207 -27.23 33.08 -11.18
C ARG A 207 -26.85 33.46 -9.75
N ILE A 208 -25.61 33.17 -9.36
CA ILE A 208 -25.02 33.51 -8.09
C ILE A 208 -23.93 34.56 -8.31
N PRO A 209 -24.12 35.84 -7.94
CA PRO A 209 -23.09 36.86 -8.09
C PRO A 209 -21.88 36.59 -7.19
N LEU A 210 -20.68 36.78 -7.73
CA LEU A 210 -19.42 36.74 -7.02
C LEU A 210 -18.73 38.10 -7.11
N MET A 211 -18.20 38.58 -5.99
CA MET A 211 -17.49 39.86 -5.96
C MET A 211 -16.11 39.81 -6.62
N ASP A 212 -15.41 38.67 -6.47
CA ASP A 212 -14.06 38.54 -6.98
C ASP A 212 -13.71 37.06 -7.25
N VAL A 213 -12.82 36.82 -8.18
CA VAL A 213 -12.20 35.52 -8.47
C VAL A 213 -10.70 35.74 -8.56
N GLU A 214 -9.96 34.96 -7.80
CA GLU A 214 -8.50 35.00 -7.78
C GLU A 214 -7.94 33.61 -8.14
N VAL A 215 -7.08 33.59 -9.15
CA VAL A 215 -6.34 32.40 -9.55
C VAL A 215 -4.92 32.52 -8.98
N ARG A 216 -4.58 31.63 -8.05
CA ARG A 216 -3.28 31.61 -7.39
C ARG A 216 -2.42 30.48 -7.91
N SER A 217 -1.11 30.72 -7.96
CA SER A 217 -0.15 29.63 -8.13
C SER A 217 -0.05 28.84 -6.83
N PRO A 218 0.10 27.50 -6.90
CA PRO A 218 0.34 26.67 -5.72
C PRO A 218 1.58 27.08 -4.94
N VAL A 219 1.48 27.02 -3.62
CA VAL A 219 2.61 27.35 -2.73
C VAL A 219 3.71 26.31 -2.86
N GLU A 220 4.95 26.72 -3.12
CA GLU A 220 6.08 25.80 -3.15
C GLU A 220 6.49 25.38 -1.74
N LEU A 221 6.39 24.07 -1.44
CA LEU A 221 6.83 23.53 -0.15
C LEU A 221 8.35 23.51 -0.06
N ARG A 222 8.89 24.09 1.02
CA ARG A 222 10.33 24.00 1.36
C ARG A 222 10.66 22.71 2.09
N MET A 223 9.70 22.15 2.83
CA MET A 223 9.84 20.90 3.53
C MET A 223 9.51 19.73 2.60
N PRO A 224 10.25 18.62 2.65
CA PRO A 224 9.90 17.43 1.89
C PRO A 224 8.53 16.88 2.31
N LEU A 225 7.84 16.27 1.35
CA LEU A 225 6.74 15.34 1.63
C LEU A 225 7.35 14.04 2.17
N ALA A 226 7.00 13.66 3.39
CA ALA A 226 7.37 12.36 3.93
C ALA A 226 6.35 11.30 3.54
N ILE A 227 6.85 10.15 3.10
CA ILE A 227 6.04 8.99 2.67
C ILE A 227 6.56 7.74 3.40
N ASP A 228 5.68 7.07 4.12
CA ASP A 228 5.90 5.71 4.63
C ASP A 228 5.21 4.74 3.66
N PHE A 229 5.99 4.17 2.74
CA PHE A 229 5.53 3.22 1.73
C PHE A 229 5.48 1.81 2.32
N GLY A 230 4.31 1.40 2.81
CA GLY A 230 4.11 0.07 3.40
C GLY A 230 3.54 -0.96 2.41
N SER A 231 3.70 -2.26 2.71
CA SER A 231 3.18 -3.37 1.90
C SER A 231 1.66 -3.36 1.80
N ALA A 232 0.94 -3.20 2.92
CA ALA A 232 -0.51 -3.21 2.94
C ALA A 232 -1.12 -1.80 2.87
N SER A 233 -0.48 -0.80 3.49
CA SER A 233 -0.96 0.58 3.51
C SER A 233 0.18 1.58 3.57
N THR A 234 -0.04 2.71 2.90
CA THR A 234 0.89 3.84 2.80
C THR A 234 0.35 5.04 3.54
N THR A 235 1.23 5.81 4.17
CA THR A 235 0.92 7.08 4.84
C THR A 235 1.83 8.18 4.32
N ALA A 236 1.34 9.42 4.34
CA ALA A 236 2.11 10.57 3.89
C ALA A 236 1.77 11.83 4.68
N GLY A 237 2.65 12.81 4.66
CA GLY A 237 2.40 14.09 5.32
C GLY A 237 3.48 15.13 5.05
N VAL A 238 3.21 16.35 5.48
CA VAL A 238 4.06 17.53 5.29
C VAL A 238 4.17 18.34 6.58
N CYS A 239 5.19 19.15 6.67
CA CYS A 239 5.28 20.19 7.68
C CYS A 239 5.08 21.55 6.99
N LEU A 240 4.07 22.30 7.42
CA LEU A 240 3.71 23.59 6.85
C LEU A 240 4.42 24.71 7.62
N ASP A 241 5.30 25.45 6.95
CA ASP A 241 6.11 26.52 7.52
C ASP A 241 5.40 27.90 7.50
N SER A 242 6.06 28.89 8.04
CA SER A 242 5.54 30.26 8.13
C SER A 242 5.15 30.85 6.77
N ARG A 243 5.94 30.59 5.75
CA ARG A 243 5.72 31.09 4.39
C ARG A 243 4.43 30.56 3.79
N TYR A 244 4.17 29.26 4.03
CA TYR A 244 2.93 28.64 3.57
C TYR A 244 1.69 29.42 4.10
N PHE A 245 1.68 29.77 5.40
CA PHE A 245 0.57 30.53 6.00
C PHE A 245 0.47 31.98 5.53
N GLU A 246 1.58 32.60 5.15
CA GLU A 246 1.59 33.94 4.54
C GLU A 246 0.94 33.89 3.14
N GLU A 247 1.32 32.90 2.33
CA GLU A 247 0.86 32.73 0.95
C GLU A 247 -0.59 32.19 0.86
N THR A 248 -1.04 31.43 1.88
CA THR A 248 -2.43 30.91 1.94
C THR A 248 -3.36 31.77 2.79
N ARG A 249 -2.96 32.98 3.17
CA ARG A 249 -3.75 33.85 4.02
C ARG A 249 -5.12 34.14 3.42
N GLY A 250 -6.18 33.99 4.24
CA GLY A 250 -7.56 34.24 3.84
C GLY A 250 -8.22 33.11 3.05
N VAL A 251 -7.58 31.93 3.01
CA VAL A 251 -8.15 30.74 2.37
C VAL A 251 -8.75 29.81 3.45
N PRO A 252 -10.05 29.48 3.41
CA PRO A 252 -10.73 28.78 4.49
C PRO A 252 -10.12 27.42 4.88
N PHE A 253 -9.62 26.64 3.92
CA PHE A 253 -9.02 25.33 4.23
C PHE A 253 -7.72 25.44 5.05
N ALA A 254 -6.98 26.57 4.92
CA ALA A 254 -5.72 26.76 5.63
C ALA A 254 -5.93 27.10 7.12
N GLU A 255 -7.13 27.51 7.50
CA GLU A 255 -7.48 27.81 8.91
C GLU A 255 -7.48 26.55 9.79
N ASP A 256 -7.61 25.38 9.20
CA ASP A 256 -7.60 24.10 9.93
C ASP A 256 -6.16 23.63 10.29
N PHE A 257 -5.14 24.28 9.75
CA PHE A 257 -3.76 23.84 9.90
C PHE A 257 -3.01 24.72 10.92
N GLU A 258 -2.09 24.09 11.64
CA GLU A 258 -1.23 24.78 12.60
C GLU A 258 0.15 25.02 12.00
N LYS A 259 0.70 26.20 12.26
CA LYS A 259 2.01 26.62 11.81
C LYS A 259 3.12 25.74 12.43
N ASN A 260 4.07 25.31 11.61
CA ASN A 260 5.16 24.42 12.00
C ASN A 260 4.70 23.08 12.61
N ALA A 261 3.42 22.74 12.45
CA ALA A 261 2.90 21.45 12.87
C ALA A 261 2.98 20.42 11.71
N VAL A 262 3.03 19.17 12.11
CA VAL A 262 2.95 18.04 11.19
C VAL A 262 1.52 17.90 10.71
N GLN A 263 1.33 17.87 9.40
CA GLN A 263 0.05 17.66 8.75
C GLN A 263 0.07 16.39 7.91
N TYR A 264 -0.98 15.57 8.04
CA TYR A 264 -1.06 14.30 7.32
C TYR A 264 -1.94 14.43 6.08
N THR A 265 -1.50 13.82 5.00
CA THR A 265 -2.31 13.68 3.79
C THR A 265 -3.52 12.81 4.10
N THR A 266 -4.69 13.27 3.71
CA THR A 266 -5.94 12.50 3.76
C THR A 266 -6.29 12.03 2.36
N PHE A 267 -6.66 10.76 2.26
CA PHE A 267 -7.05 10.11 1.03
C PHE A 267 -8.58 9.95 0.96
N SER A 268 -9.07 9.24 -0.03
CA SER A 268 -10.50 9.01 -0.23
C SER A 268 -11.20 8.58 1.06
N GLY A 269 -12.38 9.17 1.33
CA GLY A 269 -13.14 8.93 2.56
C GLY A 269 -12.55 9.59 3.82
N GLY A 270 -11.56 10.50 3.70
CA GLY A 270 -10.95 11.20 4.83
C GLY A 270 -9.95 10.35 5.63
N SER A 271 -9.58 9.17 5.14
CA SER A 271 -8.60 8.29 5.78
C SER A 271 -7.18 8.83 5.64
N ARG A 272 -6.36 8.71 6.70
CA ARG A 272 -4.90 8.96 6.66
C ARG A 272 -4.12 7.74 6.18
N LEU A 273 -4.77 6.59 6.10
CA LEU A 273 -4.20 5.34 5.59
C LEU A 273 -4.72 5.10 4.18
N MET A 274 -3.82 4.92 3.24
CA MET A 274 -4.13 4.55 1.87
C MET A 274 -3.73 3.08 1.64
N PRO A 275 -4.63 2.20 1.21
CA PRO A 275 -4.24 0.85 0.79
C PRO A 275 -3.15 0.90 -0.29
N SER A 276 -2.08 0.12 -0.14
CA SER A 276 -0.99 0.03 -1.12
C SER A 276 -1.42 -0.86 -2.30
N VAL A 277 -2.47 -0.46 -3.00
CA VAL A 277 -3.11 -1.21 -4.08
C VAL A 277 -3.20 -0.33 -5.33
N ALA A 278 -2.88 -0.91 -6.48
CA ALA A 278 -3.06 -0.30 -7.79
C ALA A 278 -3.95 -1.17 -8.67
N GLY A 279 -4.97 -0.59 -9.28
CA GLY A 279 -5.90 -1.26 -10.20
C GLY A 279 -5.87 -0.62 -11.59
N VAL A 280 -6.14 -1.40 -12.63
CA VAL A 280 -6.15 -0.92 -14.02
C VAL A 280 -7.59 -0.79 -14.51
N VAL A 281 -8.01 0.39 -14.88
CA VAL A 281 -9.38 0.62 -15.36
C VAL A 281 -9.51 0.59 -16.88
N ALA A 282 -8.48 1.05 -17.60
CA ALA A 282 -8.46 1.07 -19.05
C ALA A 282 -7.02 1.05 -19.58
N ILE A 283 -6.85 0.62 -20.82
CA ILE A 283 -5.61 0.80 -21.60
C ILE A 283 -5.97 1.64 -22.81
N GLU A 284 -5.47 2.87 -22.85
CA GLU A 284 -5.71 3.83 -23.93
C GLU A 284 -4.39 4.06 -24.69
N HIS A 285 -4.38 3.79 -25.98
CA HIS A 285 -3.18 3.93 -26.84
C HIS A 285 -1.94 3.17 -26.32
N GLY A 286 -2.14 2.04 -25.62
CA GLY A 286 -1.06 1.25 -25.04
C GLY A 286 -0.66 1.65 -23.61
N GLU A 287 -1.13 2.80 -23.14
CA GLU A 287 -0.85 3.32 -21.80
C GLU A 287 -1.97 2.90 -20.83
N PRO A 288 -1.66 2.29 -19.68
CA PRO A 288 -2.65 1.91 -18.68
C PRO A 288 -3.08 3.12 -17.86
N ARG A 289 -4.38 3.21 -17.61
CA ARG A 289 -4.96 4.15 -16.67
C ARG A 289 -5.20 3.44 -15.34
N PHE A 290 -4.47 3.88 -14.34
CA PHE A 290 -4.52 3.33 -13.00
C PHE A 290 -5.54 4.06 -12.11
N VAL A 291 -6.06 3.32 -11.13
CA VAL A 291 -6.68 3.81 -9.89
C VAL A 291 -5.90 3.26 -8.71
N PHE A 292 -5.92 3.98 -7.58
CA PHE A 292 -5.07 3.66 -6.45
C PHE A 292 -5.82 3.65 -5.12
N GLY A 293 -5.23 3.01 -4.13
CA GLY A 293 -5.71 3.06 -2.77
C GLY A 293 -7.09 2.45 -2.59
N GLN A 294 -7.97 3.17 -1.92
CA GLN A 294 -9.32 2.72 -1.60
C GLN A 294 -10.15 2.41 -2.86
N GLU A 295 -10.04 3.24 -3.89
CA GLU A 295 -10.76 3.03 -5.15
C GLU A 295 -10.33 1.72 -5.82
N ALA A 296 -9.02 1.43 -5.87
CA ALA A 296 -8.50 0.17 -6.39
C ALA A 296 -8.94 -1.04 -5.57
N ALA A 297 -8.96 -0.92 -4.24
CA ALA A 297 -9.41 -1.97 -3.34
C ALA A 297 -10.92 -2.25 -3.50
N GLU A 298 -11.75 -1.22 -3.61
CA GLU A 298 -13.18 -1.34 -3.87
C GLU A 298 -13.46 -1.95 -5.25
N LEU A 299 -12.68 -1.54 -6.25
CA LEU A 299 -12.74 -2.09 -7.60
C LEU A 299 -12.47 -3.59 -7.57
N SER A 300 -11.41 -4.02 -6.88
CA SER A 300 -11.06 -5.42 -6.70
C SER A 300 -12.16 -6.19 -5.99
N GLY A 301 -12.73 -5.62 -4.92
CA GLY A 301 -13.80 -6.22 -4.15
C GLY A 301 -15.14 -6.31 -4.89
N ALA A 302 -15.41 -5.39 -5.83
CA ALA A 302 -16.66 -5.35 -6.59
C ALA A 302 -16.63 -6.23 -7.84
N SER A 303 -15.45 -6.52 -8.37
CA SER A 303 -15.27 -7.22 -9.64
C SER A 303 -15.06 -8.69 -9.43
N TYR A 304 -15.82 -9.48 -10.15
CA TYR A 304 -15.53 -10.89 -10.29
C TYR A 304 -14.32 -11.01 -11.22
N VAL A 305 -13.26 -11.64 -10.75
CA VAL A 305 -11.99 -11.69 -11.47
C VAL A 305 -12.04 -12.60 -12.73
N ASP A 306 -13.20 -13.11 -13.10
CA ASP A 306 -13.37 -13.90 -14.34
C ASP A 306 -12.96 -13.13 -15.62
N GLU A 307 -12.98 -11.81 -15.56
CA GLU A 307 -12.71 -10.94 -16.71
C GLU A 307 -11.27 -10.43 -16.74
N GLY A 308 -10.47 -10.71 -15.71
CA GLY A 308 -9.01 -10.66 -15.77
C GLY A 308 -8.38 -9.28 -15.79
N PHE A 309 -8.97 -8.26 -15.19
CA PHE A 309 -8.25 -7.01 -15.05
C PHE A 309 -7.19 -7.07 -13.93
N SER A 310 -6.11 -6.31 -14.11
CA SER A 310 -4.98 -6.36 -13.21
C SER A 310 -5.22 -5.51 -11.96
N VAL A 311 -4.97 -6.11 -10.79
CA VAL A 311 -4.88 -5.42 -9.50
C VAL A 311 -3.60 -5.90 -8.82
N PHE A 312 -2.82 -4.95 -8.34
CA PHE A 312 -1.50 -5.18 -7.75
C PHE A 312 -1.52 -4.85 -6.26
N TYR A 313 -1.04 -5.81 -5.47
CA TYR A 313 -0.89 -5.72 -4.02
C TYR A 313 0.59 -5.87 -3.66
N ASP A 314 0.96 -5.48 -2.44
CA ASP A 314 2.30 -5.66 -1.86
C ASP A 314 3.45 -5.18 -2.77
N MET A 315 3.24 -4.04 -3.43
CA MET A 315 4.20 -3.46 -4.37
C MET A 315 5.55 -3.10 -3.71
N LYS A 316 5.60 -2.98 -2.37
CA LYS A 316 6.84 -2.72 -1.63
C LYS A 316 7.88 -3.81 -1.87
N ARG A 317 7.47 -5.08 -1.98
CA ARG A 317 8.38 -6.20 -2.25
C ARG A 317 9.05 -6.12 -3.61
N TRP A 318 8.43 -5.47 -4.58
CA TRP A 318 8.97 -5.32 -5.93
C TRP A 318 10.26 -4.49 -6.02
N ILE A 319 10.63 -3.84 -4.93
CA ILE A 319 11.86 -3.03 -4.85
C ILE A 319 13.12 -3.89 -5.04
N SER A 320 13.06 -5.17 -4.70
CA SER A 320 14.16 -6.12 -4.94
C SER A 320 14.30 -6.54 -6.41
N ASP A 321 13.20 -6.47 -7.22
CA ASP A 321 13.18 -6.81 -8.65
C ASP A 321 12.28 -5.82 -9.43
N PRO A 322 12.69 -4.54 -9.53
CA PRO A 322 11.85 -3.47 -10.08
C PRO A 322 11.76 -3.48 -11.61
N ASP A 323 12.66 -4.21 -12.27
CA ASP A 323 12.73 -4.25 -13.74
C ASP A 323 11.92 -5.40 -14.34
N ARG A 324 11.40 -6.30 -13.52
CA ARG A 324 10.53 -7.36 -13.99
C ARG A 324 9.27 -6.77 -14.62
N GLU A 325 8.90 -7.29 -15.78
CA GLU A 325 7.69 -6.90 -16.49
C GLU A 325 6.47 -7.63 -15.94
N GLU A 326 5.40 -6.87 -15.70
CA GLU A 326 4.08 -7.40 -15.32
C GLU A 326 3.12 -7.26 -16.51
N GLU A 327 2.35 -8.33 -16.78
CA GLU A 327 1.23 -8.28 -17.73
C GLU A 327 0.10 -7.45 -17.12
N ILE A 328 -0.30 -6.41 -17.84
CA ILE A 328 -1.37 -5.52 -17.44
C ILE A 328 -2.57 -5.78 -18.34
N THR A 329 -3.71 -6.08 -17.75
CA THR A 329 -4.96 -6.32 -18.44
C THR A 329 -6.03 -5.36 -17.91
N ASP A 330 -6.74 -4.68 -18.78
CA ASP A 330 -7.89 -3.86 -18.41
C ASP A 330 -9.20 -4.66 -18.41
N ARG A 331 -10.32 -3.99 -18.10
CA ARG A 331 -11.65 -4.61 -18.03
C ARG A 331 -12.15 -5.14 -19.35
N GLU A 332 -11.68 -4.57 -20.45
CA GLU A 332 -12.07 -4.98 -21.82
C GLU A 332 -11.17 -6.10 -22.35
N GLY A 333 -10.20 -6.56 -21.53
CA GLY A 333 -9.27 -7.60 -21.90
C GLY A 333 -8.12 -7.12 -22.77
N ARG A 334 -7.95 -5.81 -22.94
CA ARG A 334 -6.77 -5.25 -23.61
C ARG A 334 -5.56 -5.44 -22.72
N ARG A 335 -4.39 -5.65 -23.33
CA ARG A 335 -3.17 -6.00 -22.61
C ARG A 335 -2.01 -5.12 -23.00
N THR A 336 -1.15 -4.88 -22.02
CA THR A 336 0.16 -4.25 -22.19
C THR A 336 1.12 -4.82 -21.15
N PHE A 337 2.40 -4.48 -21.26
CA PHE A 337 3.42 -4.87 -20.29
C PHE A 337 4.11 -3.63 -19.76
N LEU A 338 4.32 -3.58 -18.46
CA LEU A 338 5.10 -2.53 -17.81
C LEU A 338 6.04 -3.12 -16.78
N PRO A 339 7.26 -2.56 -16.65
CA PRO A 339 8.13 -2.92 -15.55
C PRO A 339 7.53 -2.44 -14.22
N ARG A 340 7.71 -3.22 -13.17
CA ARG A 340 7.20 -2.95 -11.81
C ARG A 340 7.50 -1.53 -11.31
N ARG A 341 8.68 -1.00 -11.64
CA ARG A 341 9.09 0.37 -11.26
C ARG A 341 8.16 1.45 -11.77
N GLU A 342 7.54 1.27 -12.96
CA GLU A 342 6.62 2.26 -13.52
C GLU A 342 5.28 2.27 -12.77
N ILE A 343 4.84 1.12 -12.29
CA ILE A 343 3.64 1.01 -11.46
C ILE A 343 3.88 1.68 -10.09
N ILE A 344 5.05 1.42 -9.47
CA ILE A 344 5.47 2.08 -8.23
C ILE A 344 5.56 3.60 -8.44
N ARG A 345 6.17 4.05 -9.55
CA ARG A 345 6.25 5.46 -9.89
C ARG A 345 4.88 6.12 -9.97
N ALA A 346 3.95 5.48 -10.68
CA ALA A 346 2.58 5.98 -10.83
C ALA A 346 1.86 6.07 -9.47
N PHE A 347 2.05 5.08 -8.60
CA PHE A 347 1.50 5.06 -7.24
C PHE A 347 2.03 6.21 -6.38
N ILE A 348 3.34 6.45 -6.37
CA ILE A 348 3.95 7.54 -5.60
C ILE A 348 3.56 8.92 -6.15
N LEU A 349 3.48 9.07 -7.48
CA LEU A 349 2.99 10.31 -8.11
C LEU A 349 1.54 10.62 -7.72
N TYR A 350 0.70 9.60 -7.58
CA TYR A 350 -0.67 9.77 -7.07
C TYR A 350 -0.67 10.34 -5.63
N ILE A 351 0.22 9.85 -4.76
CA ILE A 351 0.35 10.37 -3.39
C ILE A 351 0.80 11.83 -3.40
N ILE A 352 1.79 12.16 -4.23
CA ILE A 352 2.27 13.54 -4.39
C ILE A 352 1.12 14.44 -4.83
N ARG A 353 0.39 14.08 -5.87
CA ARG A 353 -0.75 14.86 -6.39
C ARG A 353 -1.86 15.00 -5.36
N THR A 354 -2.19 13.93 -4.64
CA THR A 354 -3.21 13.99 -3.57
C THR A 354 -2.79 14.98 -2.49
N THR A 355 -1.51 14.97 -2.11
CA THR A 355 -0.95 15.94 -1.15
C THR A 355 -0.99 17.37 -1.69
N GLU A 356 -0.57 17.58 -2.93
CA GLU A 356 -0.61 18.88 -3.61
C GLU A 356 -2.04 19.43 -3.65
N ASN A 357 -3.00 18.61 -4.05
CA ASN A 357 -4.41 18.98 -4.08
C ASN A 357 -4.95 19.32 -2.69
N ARG A 358 -4.57 18.55 -1.65
CA ARG A 358 -5.01 18.74 -0.28
C ARG A 358 -4.51 20.06 0.32
N PHE A 359 -3.22 20.36 0.14
CA PHE A 359 -2.56 21.51 0.75
C PHE A 359 -2.38 22.70 -0.21
N LYS A 360 -2.88 22.60 -1.44
CA LYS A 360 -2.75 23.65 -2.49
C LYS A 360 -1.29 24.10 -2.69
N CYS A 361 -0.41 23.12 -2.75
CA CYS A 361 1.04 23.34 -2.82
C CYS A 361 1.67 22.59 -4.00
N ARG A 362 2.96 22.83 -4.23
CA ARG A 362 3.84 22.04 -5.09
C ARG A 362 4.90 21.38 -4.25
N VAL A 363 4.97 20.08 -4.31
CA VAL A 363 6.01 19.28 -3.69
C VAL A 363 7.28 19.36 -4.53
N ARG A 364 8.40 19.76 -3.92
CA ARG A 364 9.71 19.83 -4.58
C ARG A 364 10.64 18.71 -4.20
N GLN A 365 10.43 18.15 -3.03
CA GLN A 365 11.24 17.07 -2.48
C GLN A 365 10.36 16.05 -1.78
N ILE A 366 10.74 14.78 -1.88
CA ILE A 366 10.14 13.70 -1.09
C ILE A 366 11.19 13.09 -0.17
N HIS A 367 10.72 12.56 0.94
CA HIS A 367 11.45 11.71 1.85
C HIS A 367 10.68 10.41 2.02
N VAL A 368 11.24 9.30 1.54
CA VAL A 368 10.62 7.98 1.67
C VAL A 368 11.32 7.22 2.78
N SER A 369 10.58 6.83 3.82
CA SER A 369 11.12 5.96 4.87
C SER A 369 11.36 4.55 4.29
N CYS A 370 12.42 3.91 4.71
CA CYS A 370 12.85 2.64 4.15
C CYS A 370 13.09 1.61 5.26
N PRO A 371 12.83 0.32 4.99
CA PRO A 371 13.31 -0.75 5.86
C PRO A 371 14.84 -0.71 5.91
N VAL A 372 15.39 -0.96 7.08
CA VAL A 372 16.84 -0.94 7.29
C VAL A 372 17.58 -1.80 6.28
N ARG A 373 17.11 -3.03 6.09
CA ARG A 373 17.72 -4.03 5.20
C ARG A 373 17.66 -3.70 3.71
N GLN A 374 16.72 -2.85 3.30
CA GLN A 374 16.50 -2.51 1.91
C GLN A 374 16.87 -1.06 1.58
N LYS A 375 17.51 -0.34 2.50
CA LYS A 375 17.83 1.08 2.37
C LYS A 375 18.51 1.40 1.04
N PHE A 376 19.52 0.63 0.67
CA PHE A 376 20.26 0.81 -0.59
C PHE A 376 19.37 0.59 -1.81
N LEU A 377 18.52 -0.46 -1.81
CA LEU A 377 17.61 -0.75 -2.92
C LEU A 377 16.55 0.35 -3.06
N PHE A 378 16.02 0.84 -1.95
CA PHE A 378 15.10 1.98 -1.93
C PHE A 378 15.72 3.24 -2.52
N GLN A 379 16.93 3.63 -2.04
CA GLN A 379 17.64 4.79 -2.56
C GLN A 379 17.85 4.67 -4.06
N LYS A 380 18.40 3.55 -4.52
CA LYS A 380 18.67 3.31 -5.94
C LYS A 380 17.40 3.38 -6.79
N LEU A 381 16.30 2.76 -6.33
CA LEU A 381 15.04 2.76 -7.06
C LEU A 381 14.43 4.17 -7.12
N PHE A 382 14.27 4.85 -5.98
CA PHE A 382 13.60 6.15 -5.93
C PHE A 382 14.37 7.24 -6.67
N HIS A 383 15.72 7.26 -6.62
CA HIS A 383 16.53 8.15 -7.45
C HIS A 383 16.37 7.88 -8.96
N ARG A 384 16.11 6.63 -9.33
CA ARG A 384 15.90 6.25 -10.73
C ARG A 384 14.52 6.63 -11.25
N ILE A 385 13.46 6.40 -10.45
CA ILE A 385 12.07 6.60 -10.91
C ILE A 385 11.53 8.01 -10.67
N LEU A 386 12.09 8.74 -9.71
CA LEU A 386 11.66 10.07 -9.28
C LEU A 386 12.85 11.02 -9.04
N PRO A 387 13.81 11.14 -10.01
CA PRO A 387 15.01 11.96 -9.83
C PRO A 387 14.67 13.42 -9.56
N GLU A 388 13.54 13.91 -10.07
CA GLU A 388 13.06 15.28 -9.92
C GLU A 388 12.65 15.64 -8.48
N TYR A 389 12.36 14.63 -7.64
CA TYR A 389 11.92 14.82 -6.25
C TYR A 389 12.98 14.37 -5.22
N MET A 390 13.98 13.60 -5.64
CA MET A 390 14.98 13.06 -4.72
C MET A 390 16.18 14.04 -4.61
N PRO A 391 16.50 14.54 -3.41
CA PRO A 391 17.71 15.35 -3.22
C PRO A 391 18.97 14.49 -3.44
N GLN A 392 20.00 15.06 -4.10
CA GLN A 392 21.25 14.35 -4.40
C GLN A 392 21.96 13.84 -3.14
N ASP A 393 21.90 14.60 -2.04
CA ASP A 393 22.51 14.29 -0.74
C ASP A 393 21.47 13.87 0.32
N GLY A 394 20.29 13.41 -0.12
CA GLY A 394 19.17 13.08 0.78
C GLY A 394 19.42 11.82 1.59
N GLU A 395 19.65 11.95 2.88
CA GLU A 395 19.62 10.83 3.81
C GLU A 395 18.19 10.27 3.89
N MET A 396 18.02 9.01 3.56
CA MET A 396 16.79 8.29 3.86
C MET A 396 16.84 7.80 5.32
N LEU A 397 15.79 8.16 6.06
CA LEU A 397 15.63 7.70 7.44
C LEU A 397 15.03 6.30 7.43
N ASP A 398 15.59 5.39 8.21
CA ASP A 398 14.98 4.08 8.37
C ASP A 398 13.70 4.14 9.23
N GLU A 399 12.81 3.17 9.00
CA GLU A 399 11.49 3.13 9.64
C GLU A 399 11.61 3.01 11.16
N GLY A 400 12.60 2.24 11.68
CA GLY A 400 12.83 2.06 13.11
C GLY A 400 13.30 3.34 13.79
N VAL A 401 14.25 4.06 13.19
CA VAL A 401 14.74 5.35 13.71
C VAL A 401 13.63 6.42 13.61
N ALA A 402 12.82 6.42 12.54
CA ALA A 402 11.68 7.32 12.43
C ALA A 402 10.69 7.12 13.59
N VAL A 403 10.29 5.88 13.86
CA VAL A 403 9.40 5.56 15.01
C VAL A 403 10.03 5.95 16.34
N LEU A 404 11.33 5.68 16.52
CA LEU A 404 12.05 6.09 17.73
C LEU A 404 12.03 7.59 17.88
N TYR A 405 12.29 8.36 16.82
CA TYR A 405 12.27 9.83 16.87
C TYR A 405 10.90 10.38 17.26
N SER A 406 9.81 9.80 16.73
CA SER A 406 8.44 10.12 17.19
C SER A 406 8.29 9.89 18.70
N THR A 407 8.85 8.80 19.20
CA THR A 407 8.78 8.44 20.63
C THR A 407 9.62 9.41 21.49
N ILE A 408 10.85 9.71 21.09
CA ILE A 408 11.75 10.68 21.77
C ILE A 408 11.08 12.06 21.83
N SER A 409 10.56 12.56 20.70
CA SER A 409 9.85 13.85 20.63
C SER A 409 8.67 13.90 21.61
N GLY A 410 7.91 12.83 21.75
CA GLY A 410 6.81 12.72 22.71
C GLY A 410 7.28 12.66 24.17
N MET A 411 8.42 12.00 24.44
CA MET A 411 8.99 11.92 25.78
C MET A 411 9.64 13.25 26.21
N LEU A 412 10.31 13.97 25.31
CA LEU A 412 10.84 15.31 25.55
C LEU A 412 9.71 16.28 25.91
N GLY A 413 8.63 16.29 25.13
CA GLY A 413 7.46 17.13 25.40
C GLY A 413 6.75 16.84 26.74
N SER A 414 6.93 15.64 27.29
CA SER A 414 6.35 15.23 28.58
C SER A 414 7.36 15.25 29.77
N GLY A 415 8.61 15.67 29.55
CA GLY A 415 9.65 15.76 30.59
C GLY A 415 10.05 14.40 31.18
N LYS A 416 9.96 13.32 30.41
CA LYS A 416 10.23 11.94 30.89
C LYS A 416 11.67 11.47 30.68
N LEU A 417 12.50 12.30 30.08
CA LEU A 417 13.90 11.99 29.83
C LEU A 417 14.79 12.83 30.72
N GLU A 418 15.92 12.26 31.16
CA GLU A 418 16.99 12.93 31.89
C GLU A 418 18.12 13.30 30.94
N GLU A 419 18.64 14.54 31.06
CA GLU A 419 19.73 15.01 30.21
C GLU A 419 21.01 14.19 30.36
N ASP A 420 21.77 14.06 29.30
CA ASP A 420 23.03 13.35 29.18
C ASP A 420 22.97 11.87 29.61
N THR A 421 21.77 11.33 29.86
CA THR A 421 21.57 9.91 30.15
C THR A 421 21.47 9.13 28.85
N GLU A 422 22.19 8.00 28.75
CA GLU A 422 22.08 7.09 27.61
C GLU A 422 20.92 6.14 27.83
N TYR A 423 19.98 6.17 26.87
CA TYR A 423 18.83 5.27 26.79
C TYR A 423 19.04 4.24 25.70
N GLN A 424 18.64 3.01 25.94
CA GLN A 424 18.59 1.95 24.96
C GLN A 424 17.13 1.60 24.67
N ALA A 425 16.73 1.73 23.42
CA ALA A 425 15.37 1.48 22.96
C ALA A 425 15.34 0.32 21.98
N LEU A 426 14.32 -0.50 22.11
CA LEU A 426 14.01 -1.55 21.14
C LEU A 426 12.71 -1.19 20.43
N VAL A 427 12.72 -1.11 19.12
CA VAL A 427 11.54 -0.86 18.27
C VAL A 427 11.24 -2.13 17.50
N ILE A 428 10.00 -2.61 17.61
CA ILE A 428 9.48 -3.70 16.78
C ILE A 428 8.32 -3.14 15.97
N ASP A 429 8.46 -3.14 14.64
CA ASP A 429 7.42 -2.76 13.70
C ASP A 429 6.91 -4.00 12.97
N CYS A 430 5.67 -4.41 13.25
CA CYS A 430 4.99 -5.48 12.51
C CYS A 430 3.96 -4.87 11.56
N GLY A 431 4.39 -4.68 10.32
CA GLY A 431 3.58 -4.18 9.22
C GLY A 431 2.63 -5.22 8.63
N GLY A 432 2.18 -4.99 7.40
CA GLY A 432 1.36 -5.95 6.63
C GLY A 432 2.17 -7.16 6.16
N GLY A 433 3.30 -6.94 5.52
CA GLY A 433 4.12 -7.99 4.92
C GLY A 433 5.46 -8.25 5.61
N THR A 434 5.96 -7.30 6.43
CA THR A 434 7.27 -7.38 7.07
C THR A 434 7.20 -7.13 8.56
N THR A 435 8.19 -7.65 9.29
CA THR A 435 8.40 -7.32 10.70
C THR A 435 9.85 -6.95 10.90
N ASP A 436 10.10 -5.73 11.36
CA ASP A 436 11.41 -5.17 11.57
C ASP A 436 11.69 -4.93 13.05
N LEU A 437 12.92 -5.20 13.48
CA LEU A 437 13.41 -4.93 14.81
C LEU A 437 14.63 -4.03 14.72
N CYS A 438 14.61 -2.90 15.42
CA CYS A 438 15.70 -1.96 15.50
C CYS A 438 16.02 -1.68 16.96
N ALA A 439 17.26 -1.95 17.37
CA ALA A 439 17.78 -1.59 18.67
C ALA A 439 18.65 -0.34 18.54
N CYS A 440 18.27 0.70 19.23
CA CYS A 440 18.94 1.99 19.20
C CYS A 440 19.41 2.42 20.58
N ARG A 441 20.52 3.14 20.59
CA ARG A 441 20.97 3.93 21.75
C ARG A 441 20.73 5.39 21.44
N PHE A 442 20.24 6.16 22.39
CA PHE A 442 20.12 7.58 22.21
C PHE A 442 20.44 8.35 23.50
N ARG A 443 20.90 9.58 23.30
CA ARG A 443 21.14 10.55 24.34
C ARG A 443 20.64 11.91 23.86
N TYR A 444 20.13 12.73 24.78
CA TYR A 444 19.78 14.09 24.47
C TYR A 444 20.41 15.06 25.46
N ARG A 445 20.57 16.29 25.01
CA ARG A 445 21.00 17.44 25.79
C ARG A 445 20.20 18.65 25.36
N ASP A 446 19.74 19.44 26.33
CA ASP A 446 19.04 20.69 26.10
C ASP A 446 20.02 21.87 26.32
N ASP A 447 20.36 22.60 25.26
CA ASP A 447 21.19 23.82 25.40
C ASP A 447 20.35 25.09 25.50
N ARG A 448 19.04 24.98 25.74
CA ARG A 448 18.03 26.04 25.84
C ARG A 448 17.70 26.76 24.51
N VAL A 449 18.40 26.47 23.43
CA VAL A 449 18.17 26.97 22.08
C VAL A 449 17.68 25.85 21.17
N ALA A 450 18.32 24.68 21.28
CA ALA A 450 17.98 23.50 20.52
C ALA A 450 18.29 22.23 21.31
N TYR A 451 17.59 21.16 21.01
CA TYR A 451 17.94 19.83 21.50
C TYR A 451 19.11 19.25 20.70
N HIS A 452 20.13 18.74 21.39
CA HIS A 452 21.17 17.91 20.78
C HIS A 452 20.81 16.46 20.99
N ILE A 453 20.45 15.74 19.93
CA ILE A 453 20.00 14.35 20.00
C ILE A 453 20.98 13.50 19.21
N ARG A 454 21.60 12.51 19.87
CA ARG A 454 22.44 11.51 19.22
C ARG A 454 21.71 10.18 19.25
N ILE A 455 21.52 9.58 18.06
CA ILE A 455 20.86 8.27 17.93
C ILE A 455 21.83 7.34 17.22
N GLY A 456 22.14 6.22 17.87
CA GLY A 456 22.98 5.16 17.31
C GLY A 456 22.20 3.87 17.16
N THR A 457 22.23 3.28 15.98
CA THR A 457 21.70 1.94 15.75
C THR A 457 22.74 0.90 16.18
N ALA A 458 22.35 0.03 17.12
CA ALA A 458 23.24 -0.96 17.73
C ALA A 458 23.00 -2.39 17.25
N TYR A 459 21.78 -2.69 16.81
CA TYR A 459 21.39 -4.01 16.32
C TYR A 459 20.15 -3.87 15.46
N GLU A 460 20.13 -4.59 14.37
CA GLU A 460 19.02 -4.63 13.44
C GLU A 460 18.72 -6.07 13.06
N ASN A 461 17.45 -6.43 13.06
CA ASN A 461 16.96 -7.73 12.66
C ASN A 461 15.58 -7.55 12.01
N GLY A 462 15.01 -8.59 11.48
CA GLY A 462 13.67 -8.52 10.92
C GLY A 462 13.30 -9.78 10.15
N ASP A 463 12.12 -9.74 9.57
CA ASP A 463 11.61 -10.76 8.67
C ASP A 463 10.87 -10.10 7.52
N THR A 464 11.36 -10.24 6.31
CA THR A 464 10.74 -9.67 5.10
C THR A 464 9.55 -10.48 4.60
N ASP A 465 9.29 -11.64 5.21
CA ASP A 465 8.25 -12.58 4.81
C ASP A 465 7.18 -12.81 5.87
N PHE A 466 7.24 -12.07 6.98
CA PHE A 466 6.26 -12.17 8.05
C PHE A 466 5.67 -10.82 8.41
N GLY A 467 4.34 -10.75 8.38
CA GLY A 467 3.56 -9.58 8.77
C GLY A 467 2.10 -9.95 8.99
N GLY A 468 1.25 -8.93 9.05
CA GLY A 468 -0.19 -9.09 9.26
C GLY A 468 -0.90 -9.95 8.21
N ASP A 469 -0.39 -9.96 6.99
CA ASP A 469 -0.94 -10.75 5.88
C ASP A 469 -0.70 -12.25 6.08
N ASN A 470 0.40 -12.63 6.73
CA ASN A 470 0.65 -14.02 7.11
C ASN A 470 -0.36 -14.51 8.16
N LEU A 471 -0.72 -13.64 9.10
CA LEU A 471 -1.76 -13.95 10.08
C LEU A 471 -3.14 -14.06 9.42
N THR A 472 -3.45 -13.17 8.46
CA THR A 472 -4.65 -13.27 7.64
C THR A 472 -4.67 -14.57 6.86
N TYR A 473 -3.55 -14.93 6.25
CA TYR A 473 -3.42 -16.19 5.50
C TYR A 473 -3.62 -17.41 6.39
N ARG A 474 -3.09 -17.41 7.60
CA ARG A 474 -3.31 -18.50 8.57
C ARG A 474 -4.80 -18.64 8.95
N ILE A 475 -5.49 -17.52 9.17
CA ILE A 475 -6.95 -17.50 9.39
C ILE A 475 -7.70 -17.99 8.14
N MET A 476 -7.26 -17.57 6.94
CA MET A 476 -7.83 -18.04 5.67
C MET A 476 -7.71 -19.56 5.52
N GLN A 477 -6.55 -20.12 5.84
CA GLN A 477 -6.35 -21.58 5.83
C GLN A 477 -7.35 -22.28 6.74
N TYR A 478 -7.56 -21.77 7.95
CA TYR A 478 -8.54 -22.32 8.90
C TYR A 478 -9.97 -22.23 8.37
N ILE A 479 -10.37 -21.07 7.86
CA ILE A 479 -11.69 -20.87 7.24
C ILE A 479 -11.91 -21.86 6.08
N LYS A 480 -10.90 -22.04 5.24
CA LYS A 480 -10.95 -22.95 4.09
C LYS A 480 -11.11 -24.41 4.52
N ILE A 481 -10.40 -24.87 5.55
CA ILE A 481 -10.59 -26.20 6.12
C ILE A 481 -12.04 -26.38 6.62
N ARG A 482 -12.56 -25.41 7.37
CA ARG A 482 -13.96 -25.41 7.85
C ARG A 482 -14.98 -25.44 6.70
N MET A 483 -14.68 -24.70 5.62
CA MET A 483 -15.53 -24.71 4.41
C MET A 483 -15.53 -26.07 3.72
N ALA A 484 -14.36 -26.69 3.57
CA ALA A 484 -14.25 -28.01 2.96
C ALA A 484 -15.07 -29.06 3.74
N GLU A 485 -15.00 -29.04 5.08
CA GLU A 485 -15.83 -29.91 5.95
C GLU A 485 -17.33 -29.66 5.74
N LYS A 486 -17.75 -28.39 5.76
CA LYS A 486 -19.17 -28.01 5.59
C LYS A 486 -19.73 -28.38 4.21
N LEU A 487 -18.89 -28.37 3.19
CA LEU A 487 -19.23 -28.83 1.84
C LEU A 487 -19.27 -30.35 1.71
N GLY A 488 -18.95 -31.10 2.80
CA GLY A 488 -19.02 -32.55 2.86
C GLY A 488 -17.79 -33.28 2.30
N PHE A 489 -16.66 -32.59 2.14
CA PHE A 489 -15.42 -33.24 1.71
C PHE A 489 -14.78 -34.01 2.88
N ARG A 490 -14.16 -35.15 2.55
CA ARG A 490 -13.48 -35.97 3.55
C ARG A 490 -12.13 -35.35 3.92
N MET A 491 -12.05 -34.86 5.13
CA MET A 491 -10.80 -34.32 5.70
C MET A 491 -10.04 -35.38 6.49
N PRO A 492 -8.69 -35.37 6.48
CA PRO A 492 -7.90 -36.35 7.25
C PRO A 492 -7.96 -36.10 8.76
N VAL A 493 -8.10 -34.82 9.12
CA VAL A 493 -8.24 -34.35 10.50
C VAL A 493 -9.32 -33.28 10.49
N SER A 494 -10.22 -33.32 11.44
CA SER A 494 -11.31 -32.36 11.58
C SER A 494 -10.78 -31.02 12.11
N ALA A 495 -11.50 -29.93 11.83
CA ALA A 495 -11.14 -28.60 12.35
C ALA A 495 -11.14 -28.59 13.89
N GLU A 496 -11.99 -29.38 14.53
CA GLU A 496 -12.03 -29.50 15.99
C GLU A 496 -10.79 -30.22 16.53
N GLU A 497 -10.37 -31.32 15.91
CA GLU A 497 -9.12 -32.01 16.26
C GLU A 497 -7.88 -31.14 16.05
N ILE A 498 -7.88 -30.32 15.01
CA ILE A 498 -6.82 -29.33 14.76
C ILE A 498 -6.74 -28.34 15.93
N LEU A 499 -7.88 -27.78 16.34
CA LEU A 499 -7.91 -26.84 17.47
C LEU A 499 -7.45 -27.49 18.77
N GLN A 500 -7.88 -28.74 19.04
CA GLN A 500 -7.39 -29.47 20.19
C GLN A 500 -5.88 -29.69 20.15
N GLY A 501 -5.33 -29.98 18.99
CA GLY A 501 -3.88 -30.10 18.79
C GLY A 501 -3.10 -28.78 18.99
N LEU A 502 -3.73 -27.63 18.70
CA LEU A 502 -3.15 -26.30 18.91
C LEU A 502 -3.38 -25.76 20.33
N ASP A 503 -4.32 -26.33 21.10
CA ASP A 503 -4.65 -25.93 22.47
C ASP A 503 -3.65 -26.55 23.47
N VAL A 504 -2.40 -26.16 23.34
CA VAL A 504 -1.27 -26.54 24.15
C VAL A 504 -0.57 -25.30 24.70
N ASP A 505 0.37 -25.47 25.62
CA ASP A 505 1.30 -24.39 25.96
C ASP A 505 2.19 -24.08 24.74
N THR A 506 1.65 -23.22 23.85
CA THR A 506 2.24 -22.92 22.55
C THR A 506 3.69 -22.47 22.65
N PHE A 507 4.01 -21.63 23.63
CA PHE A 507 5.36 -21.07 23.77
C PHE A 507 6.37 -22.17 24.10
N ARG A 508 6.05 -22.94 25.12
CA ARG A 508 6.89 -24.08 25.52
C ARG A 508 7.00 -25.15 24.44
N TYR A 509 5.90 -25.40 23.72
CA TYR A 509 5.91 -26.38 22.62
C TYR A 509 6.78 -25.92 21.45
N VAL A 510 6.68 -24.65 21.04
CA VAL A 510 7.50 -24.07 19.97
C VAL A 510 8.98 -24.03 20.37
N ASP A 511 9.29 -23.78 21.62
CA ASP A 511 10.67 -23.83 22.12
C ASP A 511 11.28 -25.23 22.04
N ALA A 512 10.49 -26.26 22.33
CA ALA A 512 10.95 -27.64 22.32
C ALA A 512 11.00 -28.27 20.93
N SER A 513 10.04 -27.95 20.06
CA SER A 513 9.79 -28.71 18.81
C SER A 513 9.71 -27.85 17.55
N GLY A 514 9.63 -26.52 17.69
CA GLY A 514 9.50 -25.57 16.59
C GLY A 514 8.07 -25.36 16.09
N THR A 515 7.87 -24.29 15.36
CA THR A 515 6.56 -23.87 14.83
C THR A 515 6.01 -24.84 13.80
N SER A 516 6.86 -25.41 12.94
CA SER A 516 6.43 -26.38 11.91
C SER A 516 5.84 -27.65 12.50
N GLU A 517 6.35 -28.10 13.64
CA GLU A 517 5.82 -29.28 14.32
C GLU A 517 4.45 -29.01 14.94
N LEU A 518 4.27 -27.82 15.53
CA LEU A 518 2.99 -27.38 16.07
C LEU A 518 1.88 -27.42 15.01
N TYR A 519 2.20 -26.97 13.79
CA TYR A 519 1.21 -26.89 12.70
C TYR A 519 1.14 -28.12 11.79
N ARG A 520 1.84 -29.20 12.06
CA ARG A 520 1.87 -30.40 11.18
C ARG A 520 0.47 -30.91 10.81
N GLY A 521 -0.40 -31.08 11.76
CA GLY A 521 -1.78 -31.55 11.54
C GLY A 521 -2.62 -30.54 10.77
N PHE A 522 -2.44 -29.26 11.09
CA PHE A 522 -3.09 -28.15 10.41
C PHE A 522 -2.70 -28.08 8.92
N GLU A 523 -1.41 -28.18 8.61
CA GLU A 523 -0.90 -28.14 7.23
C GLU A 523 -1.39 -29.36 6.43
N ALA A 524 -1.43 -30.54 7.01
CA ALA A 524 -1.97 -31.76 6.36
C ALA A 524 -3.44 -31.60 5.99
N ALA A 525 -4.25 -31.01 6.86
CA ALA A 525 -5.65 -30.71 6.57
C ALA A 525 -5.78 -29.61 5.50
N TYR A 526 -4.94 -28.58 5.56
CA TYR A 526 -4.93 -27.52 4.56
C TYR A 526 -4.57 -28.05 3.16
N GLU A 527 -3.56 -28.91 3.04
CA GLU A 527 -3.18 -29.53 1.76
C GLU A 527 -4.34 -30.37 1.17
N THR A 528 -5.14 -31.01 2.04
CA THR A 528 -6.34 -31.71 1.58
C THR A 528 -7.43 -30.74 1.14
N ALA A 529 -7.68 -29.67 1.90
CA ALA A 529 -8.63 -28.63 1.53
C ALA A 529 -8.25 -27.93 0.22
N GLU A 530 -6.95 -27.78 -0.07
CA GLU A 530 -6.42 -27.22 -1.32
C GLU A 530 -6.84 -28.04 -2.56
N GLN A 531 -6.96 -29.36 -2.43
CA GLN A 531 -7.41 -30.23 -3.52
C GLN A 531 -8.88 -29.98 -3.90
N TYR A 532 -9.71 -29.57 -2.97
CA TYR A 532 -11.15 -29.33 -3.18
C TYR A 532 -11.48 -27.86 -3.39
N LEU A 533 -10.80 -26.96 -2.68
CA LEU A 533 -10.95 -25.51 -2.75
C LEU A 533 -9.60 -24.88 -3.10
N PRO A 534 -9.11 -24.99 -4.34
CA PRO A 534 -7.78 -24.54 -4.69
C PRO A 534 -7.70 -23.01 -4.60
N THR A 535 -6.55 -22.53 -4.08
CA THR A 535 -6.20 -21.11 -3.93
C THR A 535 -4.81 -20.80 -4.49
N ARG A 536 -3.97 -21.82 -4.76
CA ARG A 536 -2.64 -21.66 -5.36
C ARG A 536 -2.76 -21.47 -6.87
N PHE A 537 -3.16 -20.29 -7.28
CA PHE A 537 -3.48 -20.03 -8.70
C PHE A 537 -2.26 -20.10 -9.63
N LYS A 538 -1.04 -19.95 -9.12
CA LYS A 538 0.19 -20.12 -9.91
C LYS A 538 0.31 -21.51 -10.55
N GLU A 539 -0.17 -22.54 -9.86
CA GLU A 539 -0.17 -23.91 -10.38
C GLU A 539 -1.10 -24.12 -11.59
N TYR A 540 -2.05 -23.19 -11.80
CA TYR A 540 -3.04 -23.23 -12.88
C TYR A 540 -2.69 -22.34 -14.06
N GLU A 541 -1.62 -21.55 -13.98
CA GLU A 541 -1.21 -20.59 -15.02
C GLU A 541 -0.98 -21.28 -16.38
N ALA A 542 -0.39 -22.49 -16.39
CA ALA A 542 -0.14 -23.26 -17.59
C ALA A 542 -1.32 -24.14 -18.05
N ARG A 543 -2.43 -24.23 -17.29
CA ARG A 543 -3.56 -25.12 -17.62
C ARG A 543 -4.58 -24.45 -18.51
N SER A 544 -5.44 -23.63 -17.95
CA SER A 544 -6.40 -22.81 -18.67
C SER A 544 -6.61 -21.48 -18.00
N ARG A 545 -6.83 -20.44 -18.81
CA ARG A 545 -7.09 -19.10 -18.29
C ARG A 545 -8.33 -19.08 -17.38
N SER A 546 -9.38 -19.79 -17.74
CA SER A 546 -10.61 -19.90 -16.93
C SER A 546 -10.35 -20.53 -15.56
N ASP A 547 -9.56 -21.61 -15.51
CA ASP A 547 -9.27 -22.28 -14.23
C ASP A 547 -8.32 -21.45 -13.38
N TYR A 548 -7.33 -20.78 -13.98
CA TYR A 548 -6.48 -19.83 -13.31
C TYR A 548 -7.29 -18.74 -12.58
N PHE A 549 -8.26 -18.12 -13.27
CA PHE A 549 -9.07 -17.08 -12.65
C PHE A 549 -10.05 -17.60 -11.59
N LYS A 550 -10.60 -18.80 -11.75
CA LYS A 550 -11.43 -19.44 -10.71
C LYS A 550 -10.65 -19.63 -9.41
N VAL A 551 -9.42 -20.14 -9.51
CA VAL A 551 -8.54 -20.36 -8.35
C VAL A 551 -8.06 -19.03 -7.75
N LYS A 552 -7.70 -18.08 -8.59
CA LYS A 552 -7.34 -16.72 -8.17
C LYS A 552 -8.49 -16.03 -7.43
N ASN A 553 -9.72 -16.20 -7.91
CA ASN A 553 -10.91 -15.71 -7.23
C ASN A 553 -11.12 -16.34 -5.87
N ASN A 554 -10.97 -17.65 -5.76
CA ASN A 554 -11.03 -18.34 -4.47
C ASN A 554 -10.05 -17.73 -3.49
N PHE A 555 -8.79 -17.52 -3.91
CA PHE A 555 -7.76 -16.93 -3.05
C PHE A 555 -8.17 -15.54 -2.55
N TYR A 556 -8.43 -14.60 -3.46
CA TYR A 556 -8.74 -13.22 -3.06
C TYR A 556 -10.02 -13.11 -2.24
N HIS A 557 -11.03 -13.92 -2.57
CA HIS A 557 -12.27 -13.96 -1.80
C HIS A 557 -12.05 -14.47 -0.37
N LEU A 558 -11.43 -15.63 -0.23
CA LEU A 558 -11.16 -16.22 1.08
C LEU A 558 -10.21 -15.36 1.91
N PHE A 559 -9.19 -14.77 1.27
CA PHE A 559 -8.26 -13.85 1.92
C PHE A 559 -8.98 -12.59 2.43
N SER A 560 -9.85 -12.01 1.62
CA SER A 560 -10.63 -10.83 2.03
C SER A 560 -11.58 -11.13 3.19
N LEU A 561 -12.23 -12.30 3.20
CA LEU A 561 -13.06 -12.74 4.31
C LEU A 561 -12.23 -12.95 5.59
N ALA A 562 -11.08 -13.57 5.50
CA ALA A 562 -10.16 -13.76 6.62
C ALA A 562 -9.63 -12.43 7.18
N GLU A 563 -9.33 -11.47 6.31
CA GLU A 563 -8.91 -10.13 6.71
C GLU A 563 -10.03 -9.40 7.46
N GLU A 564 -11.28 -9.49 6.98
CA GLU A 564 -12.43 -8.91 7.68
C GLU A 564 -12.68 -9.60 9.03
N VAL A 565 -12.52 -10.90 9.12
CA VAL A 565 -12.62 -11.66 10.40
C VAL A 565 -11.55 -11.15 11.38
N LYS A 566 -10.28 -11.06 10.93
CA LYS A 566 -9.17 -10.54 11.73
C LYS A 566 -9.44 -9.12 12.23
N LYS A 567 -9.85 -8.21 11.33
CA LYS A 567 -10.16 -6.82 11.68
C LYS A 567 -11.27 -6.72 12.71
N ARG A 568 -12.34 -7.48 12.56
CA ARG A 568 -13.46 -7.44 13.51
C ARG A 568 -13.04 -7.87 14.90
N PHE A 569 -12.20 -8.90 15.03
CA PHE A 569 -11.72 -9.34 16.34
C PHE A 569 -10.76 -8.34 17.01
N TYR A 570 -9.85 -7.76 16.26
CA TYR A 570 -8.71 -7.01 16.84
C TYR A 570 -8.81 -5.49 16.71
N GLU A 571 -9.72 -4.97 15.87
CA GLU A 571 -9.97 -3.54 15.78
C GLU A 571 -11.18 -3.09 16.60
N ARG A 572 -12.12 -3.99 16.89
CA ARG A 572 -13.34 -3.68 17.63
C ARG A 572 -13.36 -4.42 18.96
N ALA A 573 -13.46 -3.65 20.03
CA ALA A 573 -13.59 -4.24 21.36
C ALA A 573 -14.93 -4.98 21.53
N GLY A 574 -14.90 -6.13 22.20
CA GLY A 574 -16.09 -6.86 22.63
C GLY A 574 -16.70 -7.82 21.61
N ILE A 575 -16.07 -8.01 20.44
CA ILE A 575 -16.50 -9.04 19.48
C ILE A 575 -15.85 -10.37 19.84
N LEU A 576 -16.65 -11.36 20.22
CA LEU A 576 -16.21 -12.70 20.58
C LEU A 576 -16.46 -13.73 19.49
N ARG A 577 -17.40 -13.47 18.58
CA ARG A 577 -17.79 -14.37 17.49
C ARG A 577 -17.96 -13.59 16.19
N VAL A 578 -17.38 -14.10 15.13
CA VAL A 578 -17.54 -13.58 13.77
C VAL A 578 -18.11 -14.70 12.90
N GLY A 579 -19.23 -14.43 12.26
CA GLY A 579 -19.87 -15.32 11.30
C GLY A 579 -19.60 -14.88 9.86
N ILE A 580 -19.43 -15.82 8.96
CA ILE A 580 -19.35 -15.61 7.51
C ILE A 580 -20.57 -16.27 6.90
N SER A 581 -21.40 -15.52 6.16
CA SER A 581 -22.61 -16.05 5.54
C SER A 581 -23.00 -15.25 4.30
N SER A 582 -23.68 -15.88 3.35
CA SER A 582 -24.36 -15.23 2.23
C SER A 582 -25.80 -14.80 2.58
N GLY A 583 -26.32 -15.23 3.71
CA GLY A 583 -27.66 -14.88 4.18
C GLY A 583 -27.73 -13.55 4.91
N VAL A 584 -28.93 -13.01 5.07
CA VAL A 584 -29.21 -11.85 5.92
C VAL A 584 -29.52 -12.35 7.33
N HIS A 585 -28.74 -11.93 8.30
CA HIS A 585 -28.91 -12.26 9.70
C HIS A 585 -29.45 -11.03 10.46
N GLY A 586 -30.37 -11.28 11.37
CA GLY A 586 -30.86 -10.24 12.28
C GLY A 586 -29.86 -9.93 13.41
N ASP A 587 -30.30 -9.06 14.34
CA ASP A 587 -29.51 -8.67 15.51
C ASP A 587 -29.14 -9.91 16.33
N SER A 588 -27.83 -10.18 16.47
CA SER A 588 -27.29 -11.35 17.17
C SER A 588 -25.95 -11.00 17.82
N ASP A 589 -25.53 -11.79 18.81
CA ASP A 589 -24.19 -11.69 19.42
C ASP A 589 -23.03 -12.02 18.46
N ILE A 590 -23.34 -12.31 17.19
CA ILE A 590 -22.38 -12.66 16.16
C ILE A 590 -22.21 -11.48 15.21
N SER A 591 -20.97 -11.05 14.99
CA SER A 591 -20.63 -10.06 13.99
C SER A 591 -20.55 -10.70 12.61
N TRP A 592 -21.52 -10.47 11.74
CA TRP A 592 -21.61 -11.14 10.44
C TRP A 592 -20.79 -10.43 9.35
N VAL A 593 -19.95 -11.19 8.66
CA VAL A 593 -19.28 -10.83 7.42
C VAL A 593 -20.08 -11.37 6.25
N GLN A 594 -20.46 -10.50 5.34
CA GLN A 594 -21.26 -10.87 4.19
C GLN A 594 -20.41 -11.43 3.05
N ALA A 595 -20.77 -12.62 2.57
CA ALA A 595 -20.06 -13.34 1.52
C ALA A 595 -20.88 -13.47 0.22
N ASP A 596 -21.84 -12.56 -0.01
CA ASP A 596 -22.83 -12.65 -1.09
C ASP A 596 -22.31 -12.33 -2.48
N LYS A 597 -21.16 -11.66 -2.58
CA LYS A 597 -20.63 -11.17 -3.85
C LYS A 597 -19.92 -12.24 -4.69
N TRP A 598 -19.48 -13.33 -4.07
CA TRP A 598 -18.55 -14.27 -4.68
C TRP A 598 -19.05 -15.70 -4.58
N LYS A 599 -18.70 -16.50 -5.60
CA LYS A 599 -18.99 -17.92 -5.61
C LYS A 599 -17.71 -18.72 -5.52
N LEU A 600 -17.66 -19.66 -4.61
CA LEU A 600 -16.54 -20.57 -4.49
C LEU A 600 -16.52 -21.55 -5.66
N SER A 601 -15.38 -21.68 -6.31
CA SER A 601 -15.10 -22.71 -7.29
C SER A 601 -14.50 -23.92 -6.57
N VAL A 602 -15.25 -25.02 -6.53
CA VAL A 602 -14.79 -26.29 -5.97
C VAL A 602 -14.33 -27.23 -7.06
N GLN A 603 -13.28 -27.98 -6.78
CA GLN A 603 -12.72 -28.97 -7.72
C GLN A 603 -13.03 -30.38 -7.23
N GLU A 604 -13.66 -31.20 -8.05
CA GLU A 604 -13.86 -32.61 -7.81
C GLU A 604 -13.41 -33.40 -9.03
N ASN A 605 -12.55 -34.39 -8.86
CA ASN A 605 -12.01 -35.23 -9.92
C ASN A 605 -11.41 -34.42 -11.09
N GLY A 606 -10.77 -33.31 -10.79
CA GLY A 606 -10.15 -32.43 -11.79
C GLY A 606 -11.12 -31.49 -12.53
N VAL A 607 -12.40 -31.50 -12.20
CA VAL A 607 -13.42 -30.65 -12.83
C VAL A 607 -13.89 -29.57 -11.85
N PHE A 608 -13.88 -28.32 -12.30
CA PHE A 608 -14.39 -27.18 -11.52
C PHE A 608 -15.91 -27.08 -11.62
N ARG A 609 -16.53 -26.88 -10.48
CA ARG A 609 -17.93 -26.48 -10.37
C ARG A 609 -18.08 -25.32 -9.39
N VAL A 610 -19.09 -24.53 -9.53
CA VAL A 610 -19.44 -23.49 -8.57
C VAL A 610 -20.22 -24.12 -7.43
N ALA A 611 -19.84 -23.86 -6.18
CA ALA A 611 -20.59 -24.28 -5.01
C ALA A 611 -22.02 -23.71 -5.06
N LYS A 612 -23.02 -24.54 -4.80
CA LYS A 612 -24.44 -24.14 -4.89
C LYS A 612 -24.79 -23.11 -3.82
N GLU A 613 -24.24 -23.28 -2.64
CA GLU A 613 -24.43 -22.40 -1.49
C GLU A 613 -23.07 -22.08 -0.88
N PHE A 614 -22.95 -20.88 -0.31
CA PHE A 614 -21.78 -20.50 0.46
C PHE A 614 -21.95 -21.08 1.87
N PRO A 615 -21.01 -21.90 2.38
CA PRO A 615 -21.14 -22.51 3.69
C PRO A 615 -21.06 -21.46 4.80
N GLU A 616 -22.02 -21.49 5.72
CA GLU A 616 -21.98 -20.63 6.89
C GLU A 616 -20.92 -21.12 7.88
N ILE A 617 -20.04 -20.21 8.28
CA ILE A 617 -18.95 -20.50 9.21
C ILE A 617 -18.95 -19.45 10.32
N ILE A 618 -18.87 -19.93 11.55
CA ILE A 618 -18.69 -19.09 12.73
C ILE A 618 -17.30 -19.40 13.32
N VAL A 619 -16.52 -18.37 13.52
CA VAL A 619 -15.21 -18.41 14.18
C VAL A 619 -15.32 -17.63 15.47
N ASN A 620 -14.75 -18.12 16.57
CA ASN A 620 -14.64 -17.36 17.80
C ASN A 620 -13.21 -16.77 17.97
N LEU A 621 -13.10 -15.79 18.86
CA LEU A 621 -11.83 -15.11 19.12
C LEU A 621 -10.74 -16.07 19.62
N TYR A 622 -11.12 -17.05 20.44
CA TYR A 622 -10.19 -18.05 20.98
C TYR A 622 -9.63 -18.94 19.87
N GLU A 623 -10.48 -19.47 18.98
CA GLU A 623 -10.07 -20.26 17.82
C GLU A 623 -9.11 -19.48 16.92
N ALA A 624 -9.46 -18.24 16.59
CA ALA A 624 -8.60 -17.38 15.79
C ALA A 624 -7.25 -17.14 16.49
N GLY A 625 -7.26 -16.97 17.82
CA GLY A 625 -6.06 -16.81 18.63
C GLY A 625 -5.17 -18.05 18.60
N LEU A 626 -5.73 -19.25 18.80
CA LEU A 626 -4.98 -20.51 18.73
C LEU A 626 -4.27 -20.69 17.38
N VAL A 627 -4.99 -20.39 16.31
CA VAL A 627 -4.49 -20.56 14.94
C VAL A 627 -3.27 -19.67 14.63
N ILE A 628 -3.18 -18.45 15.18
CA ILE A 628 -2.09 -17.52 14.88
C ILE A 628 -1.01 -17.42 15.96
N LYS A 629 -1.25 -17.98 17.15
CA LYS A 629 -0.39 -17.81 18.32
C LYS A 629 1.02 -18.35 18.11
N GLY A 630 1.15 -19.51 17.46
CA GLY A 630 2.44 -20.12 17.15
C GLY A 630 3.28 -19.29 16.19
N ASP A 631 2.67 -18.72 15.15
CA ASP A 631 3.36 -17.88 14.19
C ASP A 631 3.86 -16.58 14.85
N ILE A 632 3.03 -15.95 15.70
CA ILE A 632 3.41 -14.75 16.45
C ILE A 632 4.56 -15.04 17.41
N TYR A 633 4.50 -16.15 18.14
CA TYR A 633 5.59 -16.51 19.05
C TYR A 633 6.86 -16.85 18.27
N GLY A 634 6.74 -17.56 17.16
CA GLY A 634 7.88 -17.91 16.30
C GLY A 634 8.66 -16.69 15.81
N ILE A 635 7.95 -15.63 15.36
CA ILE A 635 8.62 -14.40 14.91
C ILE A 635 9.23 -13.63 16.07
N ILE A 636 8.53 -13.48 17.20
CA ILE A 636 9.08 -12.81 18.38
C ILE A 636 10.32 -13.54 18.91
N ARG A 637 10.27 -14.87 18.97
CA ARG A 637 11.43 -15.68 19.32
C ARG A 637 12.61 -15.44 18.38
N LYS A 638 12.38 -15.50 17.07
CA LYS A 638 13.41 -15.24 16.05
C LYS A 638 14.10 -13.88 16.26
N LEU A 639 13.32 -12.86 16.61
CA LEU A 639 13.84 -11.52 16.83
C LEU A 639 14.56 -11.35 18.17
N MET A 640 14.04 -11.96 19.24
CA MET A 640 14.49 -11.72 20.62
C MET A 640 15.57 -12.69 21.08
N GLU A 641 15.58 -13.92 20.58
CA GLU A 641 16.50 -14.97 21.03
C GLU A 641 17.99 -14.61 20.91
N PRO A 642 18.46 -13.95 19.83
CA PRO A 642 19.85 -13.50 19.75
C PRO A 642 20.23 -12.51 20.85
N LEU A 643 19.34 -11.54 21.12
CA LEU A 643 19.54 -10.55 22.19
C LEU A 643 19.52 -11.20 23.58
N TYR A 644 18.68 -12.23 23.75
CA TYR A 644 18.60 -12.98 25.00
C TYR A 644 19.88 -13.80 25.26
N LYS A 645 20.39 -14.50 24.24
CA LYS A 645 21.64 -15.31 24.36
C LYS A 645 22.87 -14.45 24.66
N GLU A 646 22.88 -13.21 24.18
CA GLU A 646 23.95 -12.24 24.45
C GLU A 646 23.78 -11.48 25.77
N ASP A 647 22.76 -11.77 26.58
CA ASP A 647 22.35 -11.07 27.81
C ASP A 647 22.13 -9.56 27.64
N ARG A 648 21.83 -9.12 26.43
CA ARG A 648 21.63 -7.71 26.04
C ARG A 648 20.22 -7.18 26.34
N ILE A 649 19.26 -8.07 26.59
CA ILE A 649 17.88 -7.66 26.85
C ILE A 649 17.75 -6.73 28.07
N ARG A 650 18.63 -6.92 29.08
CA ARG A 650 18.63 -6.11 30.32
C ARG A 650 19.08 -4.68 30.08
N ASP A 651 19.78 -4.40 29.00
CA ASP A 651 20.33 -3.08 28.69
C ASP A 651 19.24 -2.12 28.19
N PHE A 652 18.11 -2.65 27.71
CA PHE A 652 17.05 -1.82 27.14
C PHE A 652 16.25 -1.09 28.24
N SER A 653 16.07 0.22 28.03
CA SER A 653 15.24 1.08 28.87
C SER A 653 13.74 0.88 28.59
N PHE A 654 13.39 0.66 27.34
CA PHE A 654 12.01 0.37 26.90
C PHE A 654 11.97 -0.33 25.53
N LEU A 655 10.84 -0.97 25.28
CA LEU A 655 10.48 -1.54 23.98
C LEU A 655 9.23 -0.83 23.42
N ARG A 656 9.31 -0.39 22.17
CA ARG A 656 8.23 0.21 21.44
C ARG A 656 7.65 -0.76 20.41
N LEU A 657 6.36 -1.07 20.54
CA LEU A 657 5.60 -1.79 19.50
C LEU A 657 4.94 -0.80 18.56
N THR A 658 5.05 -1.04 17.26
CA THR A 658 4.40 -0.29 16.18
C THR A 658 3.93 -1.22 15.08
N GLY A 659 3.19 -0.69 14.10
CA GLY A 659 2.51 -1.48 13.08
C GLY A 659 1.13 -1.99 13.53
N GLN A 660 0.21 -2.09 12.56
CA GLN A 660 -1.19 -2.45 12.85
C GLN A 660 -1.33 -3.86 13.47
N SER A 661 -0.47 -4.79 13.05
CA SER A 661 -0.50 -6.18 13.54
C SER A 661 -0.18 -6.29 15.03
N CYS A 662 0.60 -5.36 15.59
CA CYS A 662 0.92 -5.33 17.03
C CYS A 662 -0.27 -5.00 17.94
N ARG A 663 -1.47 -4.72 17.38
CA ARG A 663 -2.72 -4.61 18.15
C ARG A 663 -3.19 -5.94 18.71
N ILE A 664 -2.78 -7.04 18.09
CA ILE A 664 -3.10 -8.38 18.55
C ILE A 664 -2.36 -8.61 19.87
N ASP A 665 -3.10 -8.78 20.98
CA ASP A 665 -2.54 -8.91 22.32
C ASP A 665 -1.51 -10.03 22.45
N LEU A 666 -1.59 -11.05 21.59
CA LEU A 666 -0.65 -12.17 21.56
C LEU A 666 0.80 -11.71 21.30
N PHE A 667 1.05 -10.59 20.60
CA PHE A 667 2.38 -10.03 20.47
C PHE A 667 2.95 -9.60 21.82
N ARG A 668 2.14 -8.97 22.66
CA ARG A 668 2.53 -8.59 24.02
C ARG A 668 2.73 -9.79 24.93
N GLU A 669 1.90 -10.81 24.77
CA GLU A 669 2.06 -12.05 25.54
C GLU A 669 3.38 -12.74 25.16
N ALA A 670 3.66 -12.89 23.88
CA ALA A 670 4.90 -13.48 23.40
C ALA A 670 6.14 -12.70 23.86
N LEU A 671 6.09 -11.38 23.86
CA LEU A 671 7.20 -10.54 24.32
C LEU A 671 7.45 -10.66 25.84
N LYS A 672 6.43 -10.90 26.65
CA LYS A 672 6.58 -11.07 28.11
C LYS A 672 7.41 -12.29 28.49
N GLU A 673 7.57 -13.26 27.58
CA GLU A 673 8.49 -14.39 27.80
C GLU A 673 9.96 -13.97 27.82
N PHE A 674 10.29 -12.84 27.19
CA PHE A 674 11.67 -12.34 27.08
C PHE A 674 11.94 -11.11 27.96
N ILE A 675 10.93 -10.24 28.14
CA ILE A 675 11.10 -8.94 28.81
C ILE A 675 9.97 -8.66 29.81
N PRO A 676 10.27 -7.92 30.89
CA PRO A 676 9.22 -7.48 31.82
C PRO A 676 8.18 -6.62 31.14
N GLY A 677 6.91 -6.88 31.38
CA GLY A 677 5.79 -6.18 30.72
C GLY A 677 5.77 -4.64 30.94
N ARG A 678 6.40 -4.13 32.02
CA ARG A 678 6.53 -2.68 32.27
C ARG A 678 7.44 -1.95 31.28
N MET A 679 8.32 -2.68 30.58
CA MET A 679 9.21 -2.14 29.55
C MET A 679 8.51 -1.99 28.21
N ILE A 680 7.40 -2.69 27.98
CA ILE A 680 6.66 -2.66 26.75
C ILE A 680 5.81 -1.39 26.71
N GLN A 681 6.21 -0.41 25.87
CA GLN A 681 5.43 0.79 25.64
C GLN A 681 4.45 0.56 24.50
N PHE A 682 3.18 0.55 24.84
CA PHE A 682 2.08 0.43 23.89
C PHE A 682 1.11 1.60 24.12
N ARG A 683 0.92 2.47 23.11
CA ARG A 683 -0.15 3.48 23.19
C ARG A 683 -1.49 2.78 22.88
N HIS A 684 -2.30 2.55 23.90
CA HIS A 684 -3.72 2.40 23.69
C HIS A 684 -4.25 3.79 23.32
N GLY A 685 -4.70 3.95 22.09
CA GLY A 685 -5.52 5.10 21.71
C GLY A 685 -6.71 5.19 22.67
N GLY A 686 -6.96 6.38 23.24
CA GLY A 686 -8.13 6.62 24.07
C GLY A 686 -9.41 6.21 23.33
N ARG A 687 -10.50 5.99 24.05
CA ARG A 687 -11.82 5.50 23.60
C ARG A 687 -12.51 6.35 22.49
N GLY A 688 -11.76 6.90 21.54
CA GLY A 688 -12.30 7.68 20.41
C GLY A 688 -11.81 7.12 19.07
N THR A 689 -12.54 7.39 18.01
CA THR A 689 -12.25 7.01 16.61
C THR A 689 -10.86 7.43 16.12
N ALA A 690 -10.16 8.36 16.78
CA ALA A 690 -8.80 8.79 16.49
C ALA A 690 -7.71 7.79 16.90
N GLY A 691 -7.99 6.86 17.82
CA GLY A 691 -6.98 5.90 18.32
C GLY A 691 -6.60 4.79 17.35
N ASN A 692 -7.37 4.63 16.27
CA ASN A 692 -7.20 3.50 15.35
C ASN A 692 -6.03 3.66 14.36
N THR A 693 -5.57 4.87 14.11
CA THR A 693 -4.50 5.17 13.12
C THR A 693 -3.11 5.35 13.75
N ASP A 694 -3.01 5.58 15.05
CA ASP A 694 -1.78 6.03 15.72
C ASP A 694 -0.57 5.11 15.57
N LEU A 695 -0.77 3.79 15.56
CA LEU A 695 0.34 2.84 15.44
C LEU A 695 0.98 2.87 14.05
N LYS A 696 0.19 3.02 12.99
CA LYS A 696 0.72 3.11 11.62
C LYS A 696 1.31 4.48 11.30
N MET A 697 0.86 5.53 11.99
CA MET A 697 1.36 6.89 11.78
C MET A 697 2.75 7.12 12.39
N GLY A 698 3.23 6.24 13.25
CA GLY A 698 4.48 6.43 14.01
C GLY A 698 5.71 6.69 13.14
N CYS A 699 5.82 5.99 12.01
CA CYS A 699 6.93 6.15 11.07
C CYS A 699 6.87 7.52 10.36
N VAL A 700 5.77 7.86 9.70
CA VAL A 700 5.64 9.15 8.99
C VAL A 700 5.68 10.33 9.96
N ASP A 701 5.11 10.20 11.16
CA ASP A 701 5.16 11.23 12.21
C ASP A 701 6.60 11.51 12.64
N GLY A 702 7.37 10.45 12.87
CA GLY A 702 8.75 10.58 13.26
C GLY A 702 9.64 11.17 12.18
N ALA A 703 9.47 10.75 10.93
CA ALA A 703 10.17 11.31 9.78
C ALA A 703 9.87 12.81 9.63
N LEU A 704 8.60 13.20 9.72
CA LEU A 704 8.19 14.62 9.62
C LEU A 704 8.74 15.47 10.76
N LYS A 705 8.69 14.96 12.00
CA LYS A 705 9.26 15.66 13.17
C LYS A 705 10.78 15.79 13.05
N TYR A 706 11.47 14.73 12.61
CA TYR A 706 12.91 14.77 12.37
C TYR A 706 13.27 15.84 11.33
N ILE A 707 12.59 15.85 10.18
CA ILE A 707 12.82 16.82 9.11
C ILE A 707 12.54 18.24 9.62
N ARG A 708 11.42 18.45 10.29
CA ARG A 708 11.01 19.72 10.86
C ARG A 708 12.04 20.25 11.85
N ASP A 709 12.41 19.44 12.83
CA ASP A 709 13.24 19.84 13.95
C ASP A 709 14.67 20.17 13.46
N LYS A 710 15.19 19.38 12.50
CA LYS A 710 16.47 19.61 11.85
C LYS A 710 16.47 20.90 11.02
N ARG A 711 15.45 21.12 10.19
CA ARG A 711 15.38 22.29 9.27
C ARG A 711 15.03 23.60 9.98
N LEU A 712 14.19 23.55 11.02
CA LEU A 712 13.83 24.72 11.80
C LEU A 712 14.84 25.02 12.95
N GLY A 713 15.84 24.16 13.13
CA GLY A 713 16.82 24.31 14.18
C GLY A 713 16.32 24.01 15.59
N TYR A 714 15.21 23.28 15.72
CA TYR A 714 14.69 22.84 17.02
C TYR A 714 15.53 21.72 17.61
N ALA A 715 16.15 20.92 16.77
CA ALA A 715 17.09 19.89 17.19
C ALA A 715 18.25 19.75 16.21
N GLN A 716 19.44 19.53 16.78
CA GLN A 716 20.61 19.03 16.07
C GLN A 716 20.64 17.53 16.28
N VAL A 717 20.40 16.76 15.22
CA VAL A 717 20.32 15.31 15.31
C VAL A 717 21.52 14.69 14.60
N GLU A 718 22.29 13.93 15.35
CA GLU A 718 23.40 13.14 14.88
C GLU A 718 22.96 11.66 14.81
N LEU A 719 22.91 11.11 13.60
CA LEU A 719 22.66 9.70 13.37
C LEU A 719 23.99 9.00 13.17
N TYR A 720 24.24 7.93 13.92
CA TYR A 720 25.39 7.05 13.72
C TYR A 720 24.93 5.60 13.78
N SER A 721 25.52 4.73 12.98
CA SER A 721 25.28 3.29 13.08
C SER A 721 26.56 2.59 13.47
N ASP A 722 26.46 1.73 14.48
CA ASP A 722 27.44 0.65 14.64
C ASP A 722 27.26 -0.28 13.43
N GLU A 723 28.34 -0.93 12.97
CA GLU A 723 28.18 -1.92 11.92
C GLU A 723 27.11 -2.97 12.34
N PRO A 724 26.05 -3.15 11.55
CA PRO A 724 24.99 -4.10 11.89
C PRO A 724 25.56 -5.52 11.90
N LEU A 725 25.17 -6.29 12.89
CA LEU A 725 25.41 -7.74 12.90
C LEU A 725 24.38 -8.38 11.97
N LEU A 726 24.86 -9.08 10.94
CA LEU A 726 24.01 -9.71 9.96
C LEU A 726 23.75 -11.16 10.37
N PRO A 727 22.49 -11.66 10.31
CA PRO A 727 22.15 -13.01 10.76
C PRO A 727 22.49 -14.10 9.72
N TYR A 728 23.58 -13.92 8.96
CA TYR A 728 23.93 -14.81 7.86
C TYR A 728 25.42 -15.11 7.83
N THR A 729 25.75 -16.31 7.35
CA THR A 729 27.08 -16.70 6.92
C THR A 729 27.05 -17.12 5.45
N VAL A 730 28.16 -16.92 4.74
CA VAL A 730 28.32 -17.40 3.37
C VAL A 730 29.52 -18.31 3.31
N SER A 731 29.34 -19.50 2.78
CA SER A 731 30.40 -20.48 2.60
C SER A 731 30.53 -20.92 1.14
N ALA A 732 31.69 -21.48 0.81
CA ALA A 732 31.92 -22.15 -0.46
C ALA A 732 32.75 -23.42 -0.23
N HIS A 733 32.75 -24.33 -1.19
CA HIS A 733 33.57 -25.53 -1.12
C HIS A 733 34.86 -25.34 -1.89
N THR A 734 35.99 -25.79 -1.33
CA THR A 734 37.26 -25.95 -2.04
C THR A 734 37.14 -27.09 -3.06
N HIS A 735 38.15 -27.23 -3.95
CA HIS A 735 38.19 -28.35 -4.90
C HIS A 735 38.20 -29.72 -4.20
N ASN A 736 38.64 -29.81 -2.95
CA ASN A 736 38.63 -31.04 -2.15
C ASN A 736 37.30 -31.28 -1.40
N GLY A 737 36.28 -30.50 -1.69
CA GLY A 737 34.98 -30.62 -1.03
C GLY A 737 34.94 -30.09 0.41
N ARG A 738 36.01 -29.47 0.91
CA ARG A 738 36.01 -28.85 2.23
C ARG A 738 35.25 -27.53 2.17
N GLU A 739 34.33 -27.35 3.11
CA GLU A 739 33.62 -26.09 3.26
C GLU A 739 34.52 -25.03 3.90
N VAL A 740 34.50 -23.81 3.33
CA VAL A 740 35.21 -22.62 3.82
C VAL A 740 34.19 -21.51 4.01
N GLU A 741 34.15 -20.92 5.20
CA GLU A 741 33.39 -19.74 5.48
C GLU A 741 34.06 -18.52 4.85
N LEU A 742 33.37 -17.83 3.96
CA LEU A 742 33.86 -16.66 3.23
C LEU A 742 33.39 -15.36 3.88
N VAL A 743 32.15 -15.33 4.35
CA VAL A 743 31.57 -14.15 5.01
C VAL A 743 30.90 -14.60 6.31
N ASN A 744 31.22 -13.91 7.39
CA ASN A 744 30.57 -14.09 8.68
C ASN A 744 29.89 -12.79 9.10
N GLY A 745 28.55 -12.75 9.02
CA GLY A 745 27.76 -11.60 9.38
C GLY A 745 27.71 -11.34 10.90
N PHE A 746 27.98 -12.34 11.72
CA PHE A 746 27.98 -12.22 13.18
C PHE A 746 29.21 -11.53 13.77
N LEU A 747 30.28 -11.39 12.99
CA LEU A 747 31.49 -10.69 13.41
C LEU A 747 31.44 -9.23 12.99
N ARG A 748 31.83 -8.31 13.89
CA ARG A 748 32.06 -6.91 13.52
C ARG A 748 33.34 -6.77 12.71
N GLY A 749 33.38 -5.78 11.82
CA GLY A 749 34.52 -5.51 10.94
C GLY A 749 34.38 -6.18 9.57
N GLU A 750 34.94 -5.55 8.55
CA GLU A 750 34.96 -6.05 7.19
C GLU A 750 36.19 -6.94 6.98
N GLU A 751 36.09 -8.22 7.35
CA GLU A 751 37.13 -9.19 7.07
C GLU A 751 36.94 -9.75 5.66
N THR A 752 37.98 -9.66 4.83
CA THR A 752 37.99 -10.30 3.51
C THR A 752 38.59 -11.69 3.62
N ARG A 753 37.86 -12.68 3.16
CA ARG A 753 38.30 -14.05 3.03
C ARG A 753 38.24 -14.49 1.58
N TYR A 754 38.88 -15.60 1.23
CA TYR A 754 38.83 -16.11 -0.12
C TYR A 754 38.76 -17.64 -0.17
N VAL A 755 38.32 -18.15 -1.30
CA VAL A 755 38.43 -19.56 -1.69
C VAL A 755 39.24 -19.65 -2.96
N SER A 756 40.17 -20.63 -3.01
CA SER A 756 41.03 -20.90 -4.16
C SER A 756 40.47 -22.04 -5.01
N ARG A 757 40.58 -21.87 -6.31
CA ARG A 757 40.25 -22.87 -7.33
C ARG A 757 41.32 -22.96 -8.39
N ASN A 758 41.28 -24.04 -9.17
CA ASN A 758 42.05 -24.10 -10.39
C ASN A 758 41.45 -23.14 -11.42
N LEU A 759 42.25 -22.47 -12.21
CA LEU A 759 41.82 -21.56 -13.27
C LEU A 759 40.92 -22.20 -14.33
N GLU A 760 40.91 -23.53 -14.42
CA GLU A 760 39.96 -24.26 -15.27
C GLU A 760 38.52 -24.28 -14.73
N ASP A 761 38.34 -24.04 -13.42
CA ASP A 761 37.02 -24.01 -12.76
C ASP A 761 36.62 -22.57 -12.40
N LEU A 762 35.96 -21.92 -13.37
CA LEU A 762 35.54 -20.51 -13.26
C LEU A 762 34.16 -20.35 -12.63
N THR A 763 33.50 -21.45 -12.21
CA THR A 763 32.19 -21.46 -11.58
C THR A 763 32.31 -21.66 -10.08
N LEU A 764 31.74 -20.76 -9.29
CA LEU A 764 31.71 -20.84 -7.83
C LEU A 764 30.29 -20.91 -7.32
N TYR A 765 29.98 -21.91 -6.50
CA TYR A 765 28.75 -21.99 -5.73
C TYR A 765 28.98 -21.42 -4.34
N LEU A 766 28.09 -20.48 -3.94
CA LEU A 766 28.10 -19.83 -2.64
C LEU A 766 26.83 -20.22 -1.89
N TYR A 767 27.00 -20.68 -0.65
CA TYR A 767 25.92 -21.16 0.19
C TYR A 767 25.63 -20.16 1.28
N LEU A 768 24.46 -19.52 1.21
CA LEU A 768 23.95 -18.61 2.22
C LEU A 768 23.27 -19.44 3.31
N LYS A 769 23.71 -19.25 4.55
CA LYS A 769 23.20 -19.97 5.72
C LYS A 769 22.69 -19.00 6.78
N ASP A 770 21.63 -19.39 7.49
CA ASP A 770 21.08 -18.66 8.60
C ASP A 770 21.83 -18.93 9.94
N THR A 771 21.30 -18.35 11.03
CA THR A 771 21.82 -18.49 12.38
C THR A 771 21.85 -19.94 12.90
N GLU A 772 21.05 -20.82 12.32
CA GLU A 772 20.99 -22.25 12.67
C GLU A 772 21.86 -23.10 11.74
N GLY A 773 22.59 -22.46 10.79
CA GLY A 773 23.43 -23.14 9.81
C GLY A 773 22.66 -23.81 8.67
N ARG A 774 21.35 -23.53 8.54
CA ARG A 774 20.54 -24.06 7.44
C ARG A 774 20.78 -23.27 6.17
N GLU A 775 20.95 -23.97 5.04
CA GLU A 775 21.04 -23.35 3.72
C GLU A 775 19.74 -22.65 3.37
N ARG A 776 19.82 -21.35 3.14
CA ARG A 776 18.68 -20.50 2.72
C ARG A 776 18.66 -20.31 1.22
N TYR A 777 19.82 -20.15 0.63
CA TYR A 777 19.96 -19.95 -0.80
C TYR A 777 21.35 -20.37 -1.30
N ARG A 778 21.41 -20.70 -2.59
CA ARG A 778 22.65 -21.05 -3.30
C ARG A 778 22.82 -20.11 -4.48
N PHE A 779 23.87 -19.29 -4.42
CA PHE A 779 24.27 -18.47 -5.56
C PHE A 779 25.22 -19.26 -6.47
N CYS A 780 25.17 -18.92 -7.76
CA CYS A 780 26.14 -19.39 -8.75
C CYS A 780 26.84 -18.17 -9.35
N LEU A 781 28.14 -18.07 -9.17
CA LEU A 781 29.00 -17.12 -9.86
C LEU A 781 29.68 -17.85 -10.99
N ASP A 782 29.33 -17.52 -12.23
CA ASP A 782 29.96 -18.04 -13.43
C ASP A 782 30.75 -16.92 -14.10
N CYS A 783 32.08 -17.08 -14.17
CA CYS A 783 32.97 -16.02 -14.64
C CYS A 783 33.28 -16.21 -16.13
N ASP A 784 32.89 -15.24 -16.97
CA ASP A 784 33.29 -15.19 -18.37
C ASP A 784 34.79 -14.83 -18.48
N PRO A 785 35.66 -15.68 -19.03
CA PRO A 785 37.08 -15.41 -19.23
C PRO A 785 37.35 -14.08 -19.97
N LYS A 786 36.46 -13.64 -20.83
CA LYS A 786 36.58 -12.41 -21.65
C LYS A 786 36.42 -11.13 -20.84
N ARG A 787 35.87 -11.22 -19.64
CA ARG A 787 35.63 -10.04 -18.75
C ARG A 787 36.80 -9.79 -17.80
N PHE A 788 37.79 -10.62 -17.79
CA PHE A 788 38.99 -10.39 -16.98
C PHE A 788 39.95 -9.44 -17.71
N ARG A 789 40.48 -8.50 -16.98
CA ARG A 789 41.48 -7.52 -17.46
C ARG A 789 42.81 -7.73 -16.74
N GLU A 790 43.92 -7.59 -17.45
CA GLU A 790 45.25 -7.59 -16.88
C GLU A 790 45.42 -6.34 -16.00
N VAL A 791 45.86 -6.50 -14.76
CA VAL A 791 46.01 -5.44 -13.77
C VAL A 791 47.28 -5.59 -12.96
N THR A 792 47.74 -4.48 -12.37
CA THR A 792 48.70 -4.49 -11.27
C THR A 792 47.96 -4.46 -9.92
N TYR A 793 48.68 -4.66 -8.81
CA TYR A 793 48.07 -4.54 -7.50
C TYR A 793 47.47 -3.15 -7.27
N GLU A 794 48.13 -2.08 -7.75
CA GLU A 794 47.62 -0.72 -7.65
C GLU A 794 46.23 -0.59 -8.31
N GLY A 795 46.06 -1.23 -9.47
CA GLY A 795 44.76 -1.25 -10.15
C GLY A 795 43.69 -2.00 -9.34
N ILE A 796 44.05 -3.10 -8.65
CA ILE A 796 43.14 -3.79 -7.73
C ILE A 796 42.78 -2.90 -6.55
N ARG A 797 43.74 -2.19 -5.97
CA ARG A 797 43.54 -1.28 -4.84
C ARG A 797 42.69 -0.08 -5.22
N GLU A 798 42.85 0.46 -6.42
CA GLU A 798 41.99 1.53 -6.93
C GLU A 798 40.53 1.10 -7.10
N ALA A 799 40.30 -0.15 -7.55
CA ALA A 799 38.97 -0.69 -7.78
C ALA A 799 38.25 -1.14 -6.49
N HIS A 800 38.99 -1.70 -5.52
CA HIS A 800 38.41 -2.39 -4.35
C HIS A 800 38.99 -1.95 -2.99
N GLY A 801 39.77 -0.85 -2.96
CA GLY A 801 40.33 -0.31 -1.73
C GLY A 801 41.32 -1.28 -1.06
N THR A 802 41.21 -1.39 0.26
CA THR A 802 42.07 -2.26 1.10
C THR A 802 41.48 -3.66 1.29
N HIS A 803 40.32 -3.98 0.69
CA HIS A 803 39.67 -5.29 0.88
C HIS A 803 40.55 -6.44 0.38
N ILE A 804 41.26 -6.27 -0.71
CA ILE A 804 42.17 -7.28 -1.20
C ILE A 804 43.61 -6.86 -0.87
N ALA A 805 44.21 -7.55 0.10
CA ALA A 805 45.58 -7.24 0.51
C ALA A 805 46.63 -7.69 -0.50
N GLN A 806 47.71 -6.89 -0.64
CA GLN A 806 48.79 -7.19 -1.59
C GLN A 806 49.39 -8.57 -1.36
N LYS A 807 49.67 -8.95 -0.11
CA LYS A 807 50.20 -10.26 0.25
C LYS A 807 49.34 -11.42 -0.27
N GLU A 808 48.04 -11.25 -0.34
CA GLU A 808 47.12 -12.29 -0.83
C GLU A 808 47.20 -12.38 -2.35
N THR A 809 47.28 -11.25 -3.06
CA THR A 809 47.44 -11.27 -4.52
C THR A 809 48.82 -11.78 -4.93
N ASP A 810 49.90 -11.44 -4.20
CA ASP A 810 51.28 -11.89 -4.46
C ASP A 810 51.42 -13.41 -4.26
N SER A 811 50.62 -13.98 -3.35
CA SER A 811 50.60 -15.42 -3.04
C SER A 811 49.74 -16.27 -4.00
N ILE A 812 49.03 -15.67 -4.97
CA ILE A 812 48.28 -16.45 -5.99
C ILE A 812 49.28 -17.21 -6.90
N ALA A 813 49.16 -18.53 -6.96
CA ALA A 813 50.01 -19.34 -7.80
C ALA A 813 49.62 -19.18 -9.30
N ASP A 814 50.57 -19.46 -10.20
CA ASP A 814 50.26 -19.45 -11.63
C ASP A 814 49.25 -20.56 -11.97
N GLY A 815 48.14 -20.22 -12.61
CA GLY A 815 47.02 -21.15 -12.86
C GLY A 815 46.00 -21.27 -11.72
N GLU A 816 46.13 -20.43 -10.67
CA GLU A 816 45.15 -20.34 -9.56
C GLU A 816 44.24 -19.14 -9.76
N ILE A 817 42.92 -19.33 -9.45
CA ILE A 817 41.97 -18.27 -9.28
C ILE A 817 41.51 -18.20 -7.81
N ARG A 818 41.48 -17.02 -7.25
CA ARG A 818 40.93 -16.75 -5.93
C ARG A 818 39.68 -15.88 -6.03
N PHE A 819 38.65 -16.29 -5.33
CA PHE A 819 37.40 -15.53 -5.18
C PHE A 819 37.45 -14.87 -3.80
N PHE A 820 37.74 -13.57 -3.78
CA PHE A 820 37.74 -12.76 -2.57
C PHE A 820 36.35 -12.35 -2.23
N ALA A 821 35.92 -12.52 -0.99
CA ALA A 821 34.59 -12.15 -0.53
C ALA A 821 34.65 -11.34 0.76
N TRP A 822 33.81 -10.31 0.82
CA TRP A 822 33.60 -9.50 2.04
C TRP A 822 32.18 -9.01 2.15
N LYS A 823 31.73 -8.78 3.37
CA LYS A 823 30.39 -8.22 3.62
C LYS A 823 30.34 -6.74 3.28
N ARG A 824 29.16 -6.28 2.85
CA ARG A 824 28.79 -4.88 2.72
C ARG A 824 27.57 -4.64 3.58
N CYS A 825 27.82 -4.30 4.84
CA CYS A 825 26.75 -4.16 5.84
C CYS A 825 25.72 -3.11 5.46
N ALA A 826 26.15 -1.96 4.94
CA ALA A 826 25.27 -0.87 4.52
C ALA A 826 24.30 -1.27 3.39
N ASP A 827 24.72 -2.21 2.54
CA ASP A 827 23.94 -2.67 1.38
C ASP A 827 23.23 -4.00 1.64
N TRP A 828 23.33 -4.53 2.86
CA TRP A 828 22.73 -5.79 3.28
C TRP A 828 23.07 -6.96 2.35
N GLY A 829 24.36 -7.13 2.08
CA GLY A 829 24.85 -8.16 1.18
C GLY A 829 26.36 -8.36 1.29
N PHE A 830 26.91 -9.01 0.30
CA PHE A 830 28.35 -9.25 0.18
C PHE A 830 28.82 -9.13 -1.26
N VAL A 831 30.09 -8.87 -1.45
CA VAL A 831 30.72 -8.77 -2.75
C VAL A 831 31.68 -9.95 -2.93
N VAL A 832 31.74 -10.48 -4.13
CA VAL A 832 32.74 -11.48 -4.54
C VAL A 832 33.51 -10.94 -5.73
N VAL A 833 34.84 -10.99 -5.65
CA VAL A 833 35.74 -10.52 -6.69
C VAL A 833 36.71 -11.62 -7.08
N PRO A 834 36.68 -12.10 -8.32
CA PRO A 834 37.62 -13.11 -8.79
C PRO A 834 38.93 -12.46 -9.26
N VAL A 835 40.05 -12.97 -8.78
CA VAL A 835 41.40 -12.59 -9.22
C VAL A 835 42.21 -13.86 -9.55
N TYR A 836 42.86 -13.93 -10.72
CA TYR A 836 43.70 -15.04 -11.05
C TYR A 836 45.10 -14.60 -11.52
N ARG A 837 46.06 -15.55 -11.44
CA ARG A 837 47.39 -15.39 -12.03
C ARG A 837 47.58 -16.35 -13.18
N LYS A 838 48.14 -15.84 -14.29
CA LYS A 838 48.51 -16.63 -15.47
C LYS A 838 49.72 -16.01 -16.12
N TYR A 839 50.70 -16.86 -16.38
CA TYR A 839 52.02 -16.41 -16.96
C TYR A 839 52.69 -15.29 -16.15
N GLY A 840 52.59 -15.39 -14.80
CA GLY A 840 53.17 -14.41 -13.89
C GLY A 840 52.37 -13.07 -13.76
N ARG A 841 51.28 -12.86 -14.52
CA ARG A 841 50.44 -11.64 -14.53
C ARG A 841 49.17 -11.84 -13.79
N LEU A 842 48.66 -10.75 -13.16
CA LEU A 842 47.39 -10.74 -12.47
C LEU A 842 46.26 -10.30 -13.40
N TYR A 843 45.13 -10.94 -13.26
CA TYR A 843 43.90 -10.62 -13.97
C TYR A 843 42.76 -10.46 -12.99
N LEU A 844 42.04 -9.36 -13.12
CA LEU A 844 40.89 -8.97 -12.26
C LEU A 844 39.61 -9.16 -13.05
N GLY A 845 38.66 -9.92 -12.51
CA GLY A 845 37.32 -10.05 -13.03
C GLY A 845 36.38 -9.00 -12.41
N ASP A 846 35.15 -8.95 -12.93
CA ASP A 846 34.11 -8.05 -12.40
C ASP A 846 33.69 -8.47 -10.99
N GLY A 847 33.66 -7.50 -10.05
CA GLY A 847 33.09 -7.72 -8.73
C GLY A 847 31.56 -7.84 -8.79
N GLN A 848 31.02 -8.88 -8.19
CA GLN A 848 29.58 -9.13 -8.16
C GLN A 848 29.04 -8.99 -6.74
N PHE A 849 27.97 -8.21 -6.60
CA PHE A 849 27.23 -8.04 -5.36
C PHE A 849 26.12 -9.09 -5.25
N TYR A 850 25.98 -9.69 -4.08
CA TYR A 850 24.92 -10.63 -3.73
C TYR A 850 24.18 -10.15 -2.48
N PRO A 851 22.85 -10.01 -2.54
CA PRO A 851 22.08 -9.65 -1.37
C PRO A 851 21.93 -10.84 -0.41
N PHE A 852 21.79 -10.58 0.88
CA PHE A 852 21.45 -11.62 1.87
C PHE A 852 19.98 -12.02 1.83
N GLU A 853 19.13 -11.22 1.21
CA GLU A 853 17.68 -11.47 1.08
C GLU A 853 17.21 -11.03 -0.31
N HIS A 854 16.33 -11.82 -0.90
CA HIS A 854 15.72 -11.52 -2.18
C HIS A 854 14.29 -12.08 -2.22
N GLU A 855 13.35 -11.30 -2.76
CA GLU A 855 11.93 -11.67 -2.90
C GLU A 855 11.73 -13.02 -3.59
N GLY A 856 12.49 -13.29 -4.64
CA GLY A 856 12.36 -14.51 -5.44
C GLY A 856 12.73 -15.82 -4.72
N TRP A 857 13.25 -15.74 -3.49
CA TRP A 857 13.61 -16.94 -2.70
C TRP A 857 12.50 -17.42 -1.79
N THR A 858 11.49 -16.61 -1.61
CA THR A 858 10.37 -16.87 -0.72
C THR A 858 9.07 -16.92 -1.48
N GLN A 859 8.15 -17.75 -0.99
CA GLN A 859 6.82 -17.83 -1.55
C GLN A 859 6.03 -16.57 -1.16
N ASN A 860 5.44 -15.91 -2.16
CA ASN A 860 4.60 -14.75 -1.94
C ASN A 860 3.12 -15.17 -1.86
N LEU A 861 2.37 -14.55 -0.96
CA LEU A 861 0.92 -14.76 -0.85
C LEU A 861 0.19 -14.33 -2.12
N TYR A 862 0.58 -13.19 -2.67
CA TYR A 862 -0.15 -12.54 -3.77
C TYR A 862 0.25 -13.00 -5.18
N ASP A 863 1.30 -13.81 -5.32
CA ASP A 863 1.68 -14.42 -6.59
C ASP A 863 1.06 -15.80 -6.83
N GLY A 864 0.33 -16.32 -5.84
CA GLY A 864 -0.36 -17.59 -5.90
C GLY A 864 0.52 -18.83 -5.74
N THR A 865 1.70 -18.68 -5.14
CA THR A 865 2.60 -19.81 -4.85
C THR A 865 2.31 -20.47 -3.51
N LYS A 866 1.66 -19.75 -2.58
CA LYS A 866 1.24 -20.25 -1.26
C LYS A 866 -0.17 -20.80 -1.24
#